data_7411981958b5f79a97394898891d4a58
#
_entry.id   7411981958b5f79a97394898891d4a58
#
_cell.length_a   1.000
_cell.length_b   1.000
_cell.length_c   1.000
_cell.angle_alpha   90.00
_cell.angle_beta   90.00
_cell.angle_gamma   90.00
#
_symmetry.space_group_name_H-M   'P 1'
#
loop_
_entity.id
_entity.type
_entity.pdbx_description
1 polymer ?
#
loop_
_entity_poly.entity_id
_entity_poly.type
_entity_poly.pdbx_seq_one_letter_code
_entity_poly.pdbx_strand_id
1 'polypeptide(L)'
;MNEHVSVPSPVGEDYLLLGQYAERAYLEYAMSVVKGRALPEVSDGQKPVQRRILFAMRDMGLTAGAKPVKSARVVGEILGKYHPHGDSSAYEAMVRMAQDFTLRYPLIDGIGNFGSRDGDGAAAMRYTEARLTPIAELLLSEINQGTVDFVPNYDGAFDEPLHLPARLPMVLLNGASGIAVGMATEIPSHNLNEVTQAAIALLKKPTLETADLMQYIPAPDFAGGGQIITPADELRRIYETGKGSVRVRARYEIEKLARGQWRVIVTELPPNANSAKILAEIEEQTNPKPKAGKKQLNQDQLNTKKLMLDLIDRVRDESDGEHPVRLVFEPKSSRIDTDTFINTLMAQTSLEGNVSMNLVMMGLDNRPAQKNLKTILQEWLDFRIVTVTRRLKFRLNQVEKRLHILEGRLKVFLHIDEVIKVIRESDDPKTDLMAAFGLTEIQAEDILEIRLRQLARLEGFKLEKELNELREEQGRLNILLDDENEKRKLIIKEMQADMKQFGDARRTLVEEAGRAVLTQTTADEPITLILSEKGWIRSRAGHNLDLSQTAFKEGDRLKQTLEGRTVLPVVILDSLGRTYTLDAAEIPGGRGDGVPVSSLIELQNGAKPVAMLTGQPEQHYLLSGSGGYGFIAKLGDMVGRVKAGKVVMTVDSGETVLPPIAVYASSLINPDCKIVLASSDHRLLAFSIGELKVMPKGRGLQLMSLADGASLEHIMVTTSPEFTVVSIGRRGAEHQEKLRIADIDGKRGKKGKVLEISGHLKSLS
;
A
#
# COMPACT_ATOMS: atom_id res chain seq x y z
N MET A 1 -26.21 40.74 -28.88
CA MET A 1 -26.61 41.57 -27.73
C MET A 1 -26.46 40.70 -26.50
N ASN A 2 -25.32 40.81 -25.81
CA ASN A 2 -25.09 40.14 -24.53
C ASN A 2 -25.49 41.12 -23.45
N GLU A 3 -26.64 40.92 -22.83
CA GLU A 3 -27.00 41.64 -21.62
C GLU A 3 -26.12 41.11 -20.46
N HIS A 4 -25.17 41.93 -20.06
CA HIS A 4 -24.47 41.77 -18.77
C HIS A 4 -25.51 42.05 -17.69
N VAL A 5 -26.00 41.00 -17.05
CA VAL A 5 -26.71 41.12 -15.77
C VAL A 5 -25.70 41.58 -14.75
N SER A 6 -25.68 42.85 -14.41
CA SER A 6 -24.94 43.39 -13.31
C SER A 6 -25.53 42.88 -12.00
N VAL A 7 -24.79 41.99 -11.33
CA VAL A 7 -25.11 41.58 -9.96
C VAL A 7 -24.85 42.80 -9.06
N PRO A 8 -25.79 43.29 -8.27
CA PRO A 8 -25.56 44.41 -7.35
C PRO A 8 -24.52 44.03 -6.32
N SER A 9 -23.52 44.91 -6.11
CA SER A 9 -22.54 44.76 -5.04
C SER A 9 -23.27 44.80 -3.70
N PRO A 10 -23.03 43.83 -2.79
CA PRO A 10 -23.66 43.82 -1.48
C PRO A 10 -23.11 44.97 -0.63
N VAL A 11 -23.99 45.83 -0.19
CA VAL A 11 -23.70 46.89 0.77
C VAL A 11 -23.87 46.27 2.17
N GLY A 12 -22.74 46.02 2.86
CA GLY A 12 -22.72 45.55 4.25
C GLY A 12 -21.69 44.43 4.49
N GLU A 13 -20.92 44.54 5.55
CA GLU A 13 -19.85 43.61 5.95
C GLU A 13 -20.32 42.19 6.33
N ASP A 14 -21.62 41.91 6.26
CA ASP A 14 -22.25 40.66 6.77
C ASP A 14 -22.61 39.62 5.70
N TYR A 15 -22.29 39.83 4.42
CA TYR A 15 -22.63 38.90 3.34
C TYR A 15 -21.39 38.19 2.80
N LEU A 16 -21.23 36.91 3.14
CA LEU A 16 -20.27 36.01 2.49
C LEU A 16 -20.88 35.46 1.19
N LEU A 17 -20.13 35.54 0.09
CA LEU A 17 -20.52 34.82 -1.14
C LEU A 17 -20.65 33.33 -0.88
N LEU A 18 -21.69 32.67 -1.40
CA LEU A 18 -21.93 31.25 -1.18
C LEU A 18 -20.70 30.37 -1.47
N GLY A 19 -19.92 30.72 -2.50
CA GLY A 19 -18.66 30.04 -2.82
C GLY A 19 -17.61 30.15 -1.72
N GLN A 20 -17.40 31.35 -1.16
CA GLN A 20 -16.46 31.59 -0.05
C GLN A 20 -16.91 30.90 1.25
N TYR A 21 -18.21 30.92 1.51
CA TYR A 21 -18.79 30.21 2.66
C TYR A 21 -18.58 28.71 2.53
N ALA A 22 -18.89 28.14 1.35
CA ALA A 22 -18.74 26.71 1.11
C ALA A 22 -17.27 26.28 1.19
N GLU A 23 -16.33 27.06 0.64
CA GLU A 23 -14.89 26.79 0.72
C GLU A 23 -14.42 26.82 2.18
N ARG A 24 -14.78 27.83 2.95
CA ARG A 24 -14.42 27.94 4.37
C ARG A 24 -15.00 26.80 5.21
N ALA A 25 -16.30 26.53 5.07
CA ALA A 25 -16.97 25.46 5.79
C ALA A 25 -16.40 24.08 5.44
N TYR A 26 -16.05 23.86 4.14
CA TYR A 26 -15.41 22.63 3.71
C TYR A 26 -13.99 22.48 4.28
N LEU A 27 -13.21 23.56 4.32
CA LEU A 27 -11.88 23.56 4.92
C LEU A 27 -11.93 23.27 6.42
N GLU A 28 -12.84 23.94 7.16
CA GLU A 28 -13.08 23.71 8.59
C GLU A 28 -13.50 22.26 8.86
N TYR A 29 -14.41 21.70 8.04
CA TYR A 29 -14.79 20.30 8.11
C TYR A 29 -13.61 19.37 7.83
N ALA A 30 -12.84 19.63 6.78
CA ALA A 30 -11.67 18.83 6.42
C ALA A 30 -10.63 18.81 7.54
N MET A 31 -10.34 19.98 8.14
CA MET A 31 -9.43 20.09 9.29
C MET A 31 -9.96 19.33 10.52
N SER A 32 -11.25 19.41 10.80
CA SER A 32 -11.89 18.68 11.88
C SER A 32 -11.79 17.16 11.70
N VAL A 33 -12.01 16.66 10.47
CA VAL A 33 -11.89 15.22 10.16
C VAL A 33 -10.43 14.74 10.28
N VAL A 34 -9.48 15.53 9.79
CA VAL A 34 -8.04 15.19 9.86
C VAL A 34 -7.56 15.15 11.31
N LYS A 35 -7.79 16.21 12.10
CA LYS A 35 -7.30 16.34 13.47
C LYS A 35 -8.13 15.56 14.48
N GLY A 36 -9.45 15.53 14.31
CA GLY A 36 -10.40 15.04 15.32
C GLY A 36 -10.88 13.60 15.13
N ARG A 37 -10.56 12.93 14.01
CA ARG A 37 -11.19 11.63 13.71
C ARG A 37 -10.29 10.60 13.05
N ALA A 38 -9.62 10.96 11.94
CA ALA A 38 -9.12 9.97 10.99
C ALA A 38 -7.69 9.52 11.24
N LEU A 39 -6.80 10.44 11.65
CA LEU A 39 -5.38 10.17 11.78
C LEU A 39 -4.99 9.85 13.24
N PRO A 40 -4.04 8.92 13.44
CA PRO A 40 -3.44 8.69 14.75
C PRO A 40 -2.38 9.75 15.04
N GLU A 41 -2.11 9.99 16.33
CA GLU A 41 -1.00 10.82 16.81
C GLU A 41 0.30 9.99 16.85
N VAL A 42 1.43 10.58 16.46
CA VAL A 42 2.74 9.91 16.57
C VAL A 42 3.12 9.65 18.04
N SER A 43 2.66 10.51 18.95
CA SER A 43 2.96 10.45 20.39
C SER A 43 2.42 9.20 21.07
N ASP A 44 1.14 8.90 20.91
CA ASP A 44 0.46 7.80 21.61
C ASP A 44 -0.18 6.76 20.67
N GLY A 45 -0.13 6.98 19.37
CA GLY A 45 -0.68 6.07 18.36
C GLY A 45 -2.20 5.99 18.34
N GLN A 46 -2.89 6.86 19.09
CA GLN A 46 -4.34 6.81 19.25
C GLN A 46 -5.04 7.86 18.39
N LYS A 47 -6.21 7.50 17.90
CA LYS A 47 -7.20 8.48 17.42
C LYS A 47 -7.93 9.07 18.63
N PRO A 48 -8.52 10.28 18.51
CA PRO A 48 -9.22 10.90 19.64
C PRO A 48 -10.26 10.02 20.33
N VAL A 49 -11.08 9.27 19.54
CA VAL A 49 -12.08 8.36 20.12
C VAL A 49 -11.44 7.24 20.93
N GLN A 50 -10.33 6.66 20.45
CA GLN A 50 -9.62 5.58 21.14
C GLN A 50 -9.00 6.09 22.46
N ARG A 51 -8.37 7.27 22.43
CA ARG A 51 -7.79 7.93 23.62
C ARG A 51 -8.87 8.19 24.67
N ARG A 52 -10.03 8.70 24.28
CA ARG A 52 -11.17 8.95 25.15
C ARG A 52 -11.74 7.67 25.76
N ILE A 53 -11.82 6.58 24.99
CA ILE A 53 -12.23 5.27 25.49
C ILE A 53 -11.29 4.78 26.59
N LEU A 54 -9.98 4.79 26.33
CA LEU A 54 -8.97 4.32 27.29
C LEU A 54 -8.96 5.17 28.54
N PHE A 55 -9.06 6.48 28.40
CA PHE A 55 -9.10 7.41 29.52
C PHE A 55 -10.37 7.23 30.36
N ALA A 56 -11.54 7.14 29.75
CA ALA A 56 -12.79 6.90 30.45
C ALA A 56 -12.79 5.55 31.21
N MET A 57 -12.30 4.47 30.59
CA MET A 57 -12.19 3.17 31.25
C MET A 57 -11.25 3.22 32.46
N ARG A 58 -10.15 3.95 32.37
CA ARG A 58 -9.24 4.17 33.50
C ARG A 58 -9.91 4.99 34.61
N ASP A 59 -10.64 6.06 34.27
CA ASP A 59 -11.36 6.90 35.22
C ASP A 59 -12.45 6.11 35.95
N MET A 60 -13.09 5.17 35.27
CA MET A 60 -14.01 4.19 35.86
C MET A 60 -13.34 3.12 36.73
N GLY A 61 -12.01 3.09 36.83
CA GLY A 61 -11.25 2.07 37.56
C GLY A 61 -11.26 0.69 36.91
N LEU A 62 -11.49 0.57 35.61
CA LEU A 62 -11.55 -0.70 34.86
C LEU A 62 -10.16 -1.20 34.49
N THR A 63 -9.33 -1.42 35.49
CA THR A 63 -7.98 -2.00 35.31
C THR A 63 -8.05 -3.45 34.86
N ALA A 64 -6.91 -4.03 34.40
CA ALA A 64 -6.81 -5.41 33.94
C ALA A 64 -7.22 -6.42 35.04
N GLY A 65 -6.99 -6.09 36.32
CA GLY A 65 -7.41 -6.89 37.44
C GLY A 65 -8.84 -6.62 37.93
N ALA A 66 -9.51 -5.59 37.42
CA ALA A 66 -10.85 -5.22 37.85
C ALA A 66 -11.92 -6.17 37.29
N LYS A 67 -13.07 -6.19 37.96
CA LYS A 67 -14.24 -6.89 37.40
C LYS A 67 -14.72 -6.13 36.16
N PRO A 68 -14.91 -6.82 35.00
CA PRO A 68 -15.41 -6.17 33.80
C PRO A 68 -16.83 -5.64 33.99
N VAL A 69 -17.18 -4.63 33.21
CA VAL A 69 -18.52 -4.03 33.24
C VAL A 69 -19.14 -4.09 31.84
N LYS A 70 -20.47 -3.98 31.76
CA LYS A 70 -21.19 -3.94 30.49
C LYS A 70 -20.63 -2.84 29.57
N SER A 71 -20.36 -3.19 28.30
CA SER A 71 -19.85 -2.25 27.31
C SER A 71 -20.75 -1.03 27.15
N ALA A 72 -22.07 -1.20 27.31
CA ALA A 72 -23.04 -0.09 27.30
C ALA A 72 -22.77 0.94 28.40
N ARG A 73 -22.26 0.54 29.58
CA ARG A 73 -21.87 1.47 30.64
C ARG A 73 -20.65 2.29 30.26
N VAL A 74 -19.65 1.66 29.64
CA VAL A 74 -18.45 2.33 29.14
C VAL A 74 -18.82 3.34 28.04
N VAL A 75 -19.62 2.91 27.06
CA VAL A 75 -20.09 3.77 25.98
C VAL A 75 -20.87 4.97 26.52
N GLY A 76 -21.77 4.75 27.50
CA GLY A 76 -22.52 5.83 28.14
C GLY A 76 -21.61 6.86 28.83
N GLU A 77 -20.56 6.42 29.53
CA GLU A 77 -19.58 7.30 30.16
C GLU A 77 -18.81 8.14 29.15
N ILE A 78 -18.38 7.51 28.05
CA ILE A 78 -17.65 8.19 26.97
C ILE A 78 -18.51 9.27 26.31
N LEU A 79 -19.76 8.95 26.00
CA LEU A 79 -20.68 9.89 25.36
C LEU A 79 -21.06 11.05 26.28
N GLY A 80 -21.26 10.74 27.55
CA GLY A 80 -21.67 11.75 28.53
C GLY A 80 -20.56 12.73 28.89
N LYS A 81 -19.29 12.31 28.85
CA LYS A 81 -18.18 13.15 29.32
C LYS A 81 -17.23 13.63 28.20
N TYR A 82 -16.96 12.85 27.20
CA TYR A 82 -15.81 13.11 26.31
C TYR A 82 -16.12 13.13 24.81
N HIS A 83 -17.10 12.36 24.34
CA HIS A 83 -17.27 12.13 22.90
C HIS A 83 -18.72 12.29 22.44
N PRO A 84 -19.18 13.52 22.08
CA PRO A 84 -20.56 13.81 21.75
C PRO A 84 -20.94 13.35 20.31
N HIS A 85 -20.76 12.05 20.03
CA HIS A 85 -21.07 11.42 18.74
C HIS A 85 -21.95 10.19 18.95
N GLY A 86 -22.34 9.48 17.87
CA GLY A 86 -23.20 8.32 17.98
C GLY A 86 -22.60 7.16 18.80
N ASP A 87 -23.42 6.51 19.59
CA ASP A 87 -23.07 5.37 20.44
C ASP A 87 -22.48 4.20 19.67
N SER A 88 -23.02 3.93 18.46
CA SER A 88 -22.54 2.90 17.57
C SER A 88 -21.07 3.10 17.19
N SER A 89 -20.66 4.34 16.89
CA SER A 89 -19.28 4.63 16.49
C SER A 89 -18.29 4.44 17.64
N ALA A 90 -18.67 4.83 18.86
CA ALA A 90 -17.87 4.61 20.07
C ALA A 90 -17.75 3.10 20.38
N TYR A 91 -18.86 2.35 20.27
CA TYR A 91 -18.86 0.92 20.49
C TYR A 91 -18.05 0.16 19.42
N GLU A 92 -18.18 0.50 18.15
CA GLU A 92 -17.37 -0.10 17.07
C GLU A 92 -15.86 0.14 17.25
N ALA A 93 -15.48 1.34 17.69
CA ALA A 93 -14.08 1.62 18.03
C ALA A 93 -13.61 0.72 19.18
N MET A 94 -14.42 0.60 20.24
CA MET A 94 -14.15 -0.26 21.39
C MET A 94 -14.06 -1.75 20.99
N VAL A 95 -14.95 -2.22 20.10
CA VAL A 95 -14.91 -3.58 19.55
C VAL A 95 -13.59 -3.85 18.84
N ARG A 96 -13.15 -2.95 17.95
CA ARG A 96 -11.87 -3.11 17.24
C ARG A 96 -10.67 -3.14 18.19
N MET A 97 -10.71 -2.37 19.28
CA MET A 97 -9.64 -2.35 20.28
C MET A 97 -9.58 -3.64 21.12
N ALA A 98 -10.63 -4.46 21.12
CA ALA A 98 -10.70 -5.74 21.81
C ALA A 98 -10.37 -6.94 20.91
N GLN A 99 -10.35 -6.79 19.58
CA GLN A 99 -10.14 -7.87 18.64
C GLN A 99 -8.65 -8.21 18.47
N ASP A 100 -8.25 -9.42 18.83
CA ASP A 100 -6.87 -9.92 18.72
C ASP A 100 -6.44 -10.27 17.28
N PHE A 101 -7.42 -10.39 16.37
CA PHE A 101 -7.20 -10.55 14.94
C PHE A 101 -7.14 -9.22 14.19
N THR A 102 -7.53 -8.10 14.84
CA THR A 102 -7.44 -6.75 14.29
C THR A 102 -6.22 -6.01 14.82
N LEU A 103 -6.02 -6.00 16.14
CA LEU A 103 -4.88 -5.37 16.78
C LEU A 103 -3.81 -6.40 17.14
N ARG A 104 -2.55 -6.07 16.85
CA ARG A 104 -1.41 -6.92 17.24
C ARG A 104 -1.28 -7.02 18.77
N TYR A 105 -1.63 -5.94 19.46
CA TYR A 105 -1.67 -5.81 20.93
C TYR A 105 -3.00 -5.19 21.36
N PRO A 106 -4.03 -6.01 21.62
CA PRO A 106 -5.35 -5.52 22.05
C PRO A 106 -5.28 -4.65 23.30
N LEU A 107 -6.04 -3.57 23.30
CA LEU A 107 -6.06 -2.60 24.40
C LEU A 107 -7.25 -2.81 25.36
N ILE A 108 -8.26 -3.55 24.92
CA ILE A 108 -9.45 -3.90 25.68
C ILE A 108 -9.54 -5.41 25.82
N ASP A 109 -9.75 -5.89 27.03
CA ASP A 109 -10.12 -7.26 27.34
C ASP A 109 -11.65 -7.35 27.27
N GLY A 110 -12.14 -7.88 26.15
CA GLY A 110 -13.57 -8.02 25.85
C GLY A 110 -14.10 -9.38 26.23
N ILE A 111 -15.21 -9.43 26.97
CA ILE A 111 -15.87 -10.65 27.39
C ILE A 111 -17.22 -10.76 26.70
N GLY A 112 -17.44 -11.88 26.01
CA GLY A 112 -18.58 -12.14 25.15
C GLY A 112 -18.19 -12.08 23.66
N ASN A 113 -19.18 -11.87 22.78
CA ASN A 113 -18.95 -11.84 21.35
C ASN A 113 -18.55 -10.43 20.86
N PHE A 114 -17.29 -10.25 20.55
CA PHE A 114 -16.72 -9.04 19.93
C PHE A 114 -16.50 -9.19 18.41
N GLY A 115 -17.25 -10.07 17.75
CA GLY A 115 -17.09 -10.38 16.34
C GLY A 115 -16.13 -11.53 16.09
N SER A 116 -16.05 -11.94 14.83
CA SER A 116 -15.14 -12.99 14.40
C SER A 116 -14.23 -12.52 13.28
N ARG A 117 -13.17 -13.27 13.03
CA ARG A 117 -12.28 -13.07 11.89
C ARG A 117 -13.00 -13.21 10.55
N ASP A 118 -14.08 -13.99 10.49
CA ASP A 118 -14.86 -14.24 9.28
C ASP A 118 -15.87 -13.11 8.95
N GLY A 119 -15.86 -12.04 9.74
CA GLY A 119 -16.66 -10.85 9.47
C GLY A 119 -17.99 -10.82 10.21
N ASP A 120 -18.24 -11.75 11.13
CA ASP A 120 -19.39 -11.66 12.02
C ASP A 120 -19.29 -10.42 12.89
N GLY A 121 -20.39 -9.69 13.01
CA GLY A 121 -20.47 -8.50 13.84
C GLY A 121 -20.42 -8.84 15.34
N ALA A 122 -19.98 -7.88 16.14
CA ALA A 122 -20.06 -7.98 17.59
C ALA A 122 -21.51 -8.02 18.07
N ALA A 123 -21.75 -8.70 19.18
CA ALA A 123 -23.03 -8.64 19.86
C ALA A 123 -23.33 -7.21 20.35
N ALA A 124 -24.60 -6.86 20.54
CA ALA A 124 -24.97 -5.54 21.03
C ALA A 124 -24.31 -5.24 22.38
N MET A 125 -23.90 -4.00 22.62
CA MET A 125 -23.13 -3.53 23.79
C MET A 125 -23.75 -3.86 25.16
N ARG A 126 -25.05 -4.17 25.22
CA ARG A 126 -25.74 -4.61 26.43
C ARG A 126 -25.39 -6.05 26.84
N TYR A 127 -24.87 -6.86 25.91
CA TYR A 127 -24.49 -8.26 26.17
C TYR A 127 -23.01 -8.44 26.46
N THR A 128 -22.15 -7.61 25.89
CA THR A 128 -20.70 -7.66 26.07
C THR A 128 -20.24 -6.93 27.33
N GLU A 129 -19.09 -7.36 27.84
CA GLU A 129 -18.41 -6.70 28.99
C GLU A 129 -16.96 -6.38 28.61
N ALA A 130 -16.37 -5.39 29.26
CA ALA A 130 -15.03 -4.94 28.94
C ALA A 130 -14.28 -4.39 30.17
N ARG A 131 -12.96 -4.51 30.10
CA ARG A 131 -11.96 -3.85 30.96
C ARG A 131 -10.69 -3.60 30.17
N LEU A 132 -9.74 -2.86 30.74
CA LEU A 132 -8.44 -2.61 30.10
C LEU A 132 -7.57 -3.88 30.12
N THR A 133 -6.68 -3.99 29.12
CA THR A 133 -5.60 -4.98 29.14
C THR A 133 -4.38 -4.43 29.90
N PRO A 134 -3.43 -5.29 30.34
CA PRO A 134 -2.20 -4.81 30.98
C PRO A 134 -1.37 -3.84 30.13
N ILE A 135 -1.36 -4.02 28.80
CA ILE A 135 -0.62 -3.10 27.92
C ILE A 135 -1.34 -1.74 27.80
N ALA A 136 -2.66 -1.70 27.86
CA ALA A 136 -3.41 -0.44 27.92
C ALA A 136 -3.16 0.30 29.23
N GLU A 137 -3.06 -0.41 30.36
CA GLU A 137 -2.66 0.20 31.64
C GLU A 137 -1.25 0.83 31.55
N LEU A 138 -0.32 0.17 30.86
CA LEU A 138 1.03 0.71 30.67
C LEU A 138 0.98 2.06 29.94
N LEU A 139 0.11 2.22 28.92
CA LEU A 139 -0.05 3.49 28.21
C LEU A 139 -0.55 4.62 29.10
N LEU A 140 -1.34 4.30 30.12
CA LEU A 140 -1.99 5.23 31.02
C LEU A 140 -1.24 5.44 32.34
N SER A 141 -0.24 4.60 32.64
CA SER A 141 0.38 4.46 33.98
C SER A 141 0.96 5.76 34.55
N GLU A 142 1.43 6.67 33.71
CA GLU A 142 2.07 7.91 34.12
C GLU A 142 1.18 9.16 34.03
N ILE A 143 -0.11 9.00 33.68
CA ILE A 143 -1.00 10.12 33.35
C ILE A 143 -1.24 11.09 34.51
N ASN A 144 -1.17 10.62 35.75
CA ASN A 144 -1.34 11.46 36.98
C ASN A 144 -0.02 12.07 37.45
N GLN A 145 1.05 11.96 36.69
CA GLN A 145 2.39 12.41 37.08
C GLN A 145 2.81 13.68 36.32
N GLY A 146 1.84 14.50 35.86
CA GLY A 146 2.11 15.74 35.15
C GLY A 146 2.76 15.56 33.78
N THR A 147 2.69 14.36 33.20
CA THR A 147 3.38 13.97 31.98
C THR A 147 2.79 14.56 30.72
N VAL A 148 1.49 14.80 30.70
CA VAL A 148 0.70 15.30 29.56
C VAL A 148 -0.18 16.47 29.99
N ASP A 149 -0.61 17.25 29.00
CA ASP A 149 -1.54 18.35 29.22
C ASP A 149 -2.98 17.86 29.15
N PHE A 150 -3.84 18.49 29.94
CA PHE A 150 -5.28 18.30 29.94
C PHE A 150 -5.94 19.50 29.29
N VAL A 151 -7.00 19.27 28.57
CA VAL A 151 -7.82 20.28 27.90
C VAL A 151 -9.28 20.08 28.27
N PRO A 152 -10.09 21.16 28.35
CA PRO A 152 -11.52 21.01 28.55
C PRO A 152 -12.13 20.12 27.44
N ASN A 153 -13.10 19.30 27.86
CA ASN A 153 -13.93 18.53 26.95
C ASN A 153 -14.86 19.45 26.12
N TYR A 154 -15.75 18.86 25.32
CA TYR A 154 -16.63 19.56 24.39
C TYR A 154 -17.57 20.59 25.05
N ASP A 155 -17.94 20.43 26.33
CA ASP A 155 -18.83 21.32 27.07
C ASP A 155 -18.13 22.09 28.20
N GLY A 156 -16.83 21.84 28.40
CA GLY A 156 -16.02 22.48 29.44
C GLY A 156 -16.28 21.97 30.87
N ALA A 157 -17.08 20.90 31.03
CA ALA A 157 -17.43 20.38 32.36
C ALA A 157 -16.36 19.40 32.93
N PHE A 158 -15.59 18.77 32.04
CA PHE A 158 -14.54 17.80 32.38
C PHE A 158 -13.27 18.07 31.59
N ASP A 159 -12.14 17.64 32.13
CA ASP A 159 -10.87 17.71 31.46
C ASP A 159 -10.54 16.32 30.81
N GLU A 160 -10.01 16.34 29.59
CA GLU A 160 -9.50 15.15 28.89
C GLU A 160 -8.02 15.32 28.55
N PRO A 161 -7.22 14.25 28.52
CA PRO A 161 -5.81 14.36 28.16
C PRO A 161 -5.65 14.62 26.66
N LEU A 162 -4.78 15.57 26.31
CA LEU A 162 -4.43 15.87 24.92
C LEU A 162 -3.73 14.68 24.26
N HIS A 163 -2.84 14.00 25.00
CA HIS A 163 -2.14 12.77 24.62
C HIS A 163 -2.09 11.81 25.81
N LEU A 164 -1.87 10.51 25.54
CA LEU A 164 -1.51 9.58 26.60
C LEU A 164 0.02 9.62 26.81
N PRO A 165 0.53 9.28 28.01
CA PRO A 165 1.98 9.25 28.28
C PRO A 165 2.78 8.28 27.41
N ALA A 166 2.15 7.25 26.91
CA ALA A 166 2.59 6.27 25.90
C ALA A 166 4.05 5.82 26.04
N ARG A 167 4.30 4.91 26.98
CA ARG A 167 5.63 4.33 27.22
C ARG A 167 6.18 3.49 26.05
N LEU A 168 5.30 3.14 25.11
CA LEU A 168 5.62 2.37 23.91
C LEU A 168 5.14 3.12 22.65
N PRO A 169 5.81 2.97 21.49
CA PRO A 169 5.44 3.62 20.23
C PRO A 169 4.25 2.92 19.56
N MET A 170 3.05 3.09 20.13
CA MET A 170 1.84 2.36 19.75
C MET A 170 1.41 2.58 18.30
N VAL A 171 1.77 3.70 17.68
CA VAL A 171 1.51 3.97 16.27
C VAL A 171 2.12 2.91 15.35
N LEU A 172 3.27 2.36 15.71
CA LEU A 172 3.90 1.24 14.99
C LEU A 172 3.40 -0.12 15.51
N LEU A 173 3.20 -0.28 16.81
CA LEU A 173 2.85 -1.58 17.40
C LEU A 173 1.48 -2.07 16.92
N ASN A 174 0.47 -1.23 16.95
CA ASN A 174 -0.88 -1.57 16.50
C ASN A 174 -1.23 -1.04 15.12
N GLY A 175 -0.43 -0.10 14.61
CA GLY A 175 -0.76 0.57 13.37
C GLY A 175 -2.03 1.41 13.44
N ALA A 176 -2.50 1.89 12.31
CA ALA A 176 -3.77 2.58 12.18
C ALA A 176 -4.22 2.61 10.71
N SER A 177 -5.52 2.53 10.48
CA SER A 177 -6.14 2.74 9.17
C SER A 177 -7.18 3.83 9.28
N GLY A 178 -7.26 4.75 8.31
CA GLY A 178 -8.23 5.83 8.32
C GLY A 178 -8.25 6.64 7.04
N ILE A 179 -9.44 7.11 6.69
CA ILE A 179 -9.69 7.95 5.51
C ILE A 179 -10.10 9.33 5.99
N ALA A 180 -9.28 10.33 5.69
CA ALA A 180 -9.55 11.74 5.94
C ALA A 180 -9.92 12.45 4.63
N VAL A 181 -10.18 13.75 4.72
CA VAL A 181 -10.38 14.57 3.53
C VAL A 181 -9.02 14.89 2.88
N GLY A 182 -8.84 14.48 1.64
CA GLY A 182 -7.61 14.71 0.88
C GLY A 182 -6.42 13.81 1.24
N MET A 183 -6.52 12.96 2.27
CA MET A 183 -5.46 12.04 2.67
C MET A 183 -6.02 10.79 3.34
N ALA A 184 -5.23 9.73 3.34
CA ALA A 184 -5.53 8.49 4.03
C ALA A 184 -4.31 8.01 4.80
N THR A 185 -4.51 7.24 5.84
CA THR A 185 -3.45 6.54 6.57
C THR A 185 -3.67 5.04 6.51
N GLU A 186 -2.59 4.29 6.34
CA GLU A 186 -2.56 2.83 6.40
C GLU A 186 -1.22 2.42 6.98
N ILE A 187 -1.17 2.29 8.29
CA ILE A 187 0.03 1.94 9.06
C ILE A 187 -0.16 0.50 9.53
N PRO A 188 0.62 -0.46 9.03
CA PRO A 188 0.55 -1.83 9.52
C PRO A 188 1.15 -1.96 10.93
N SER A 189 0.76 -3.01 11.64
CA SER A 189 1.32 -3.35 12.94
C SER A 189 2.75 -3.92 12.83
N HIS A 190 3.51 -3.82 13.93
CA HIS A 190 4.89 -4.28 14.05
C HIS A 190 5.12 -5.02 15.36
N ASN A 191 6.19 -5.81 15.43
CA ASN A 191 6.56 -6.55 16.62
C ASN A 191 7.14 -5.63 17.71
N LEU A 192 6.70 -5.80 18.96
CA LEU A 192 7.10 -4.96 20.09
C LEU A 192 8.60 -5.05 20.39
N ASN A 193 9.17 -6.24 20.36
CA ASN A 193 10.60 -6.44 20.61
C ASN A 193 11.45 -5.71 19.56
N GLU A 194 11.07 -5.82 18.29
CA GLU A 194 11.78 -5.22 17.18
C GLU A 194 11.73 -3.69 17.23
N VAL A 195 10.52 -3.14 17.39
CA VAL A 195 10.32 -1.69 17.46
C VAL A 195 11.02 -1.08 18.66
N THR A 196 10.93 -1.75 19.82
CA THR A 196 11.60 -1.28 21.05
C THR A 196 13.13 -1.33 20.91
N GLN A 197 13.68 -2.39 20.32
CA GLN A 197 15.12 -2.48 20.06
C GLN A 197 15.59 -1.41 19.08
N ALA A 198 14.84 -1.14 18.01
CA ALA A 198 15.13 -0.05 17.07
C ALA A 198 15.11 1.32 17.75
N ALA A 199 14.12 1.58 18.60
CA ALA A 199 14.03 2.82 19.37
C ALA A 199 15.19 2.99 20.33
N ILE A 200 15.59 1.92 21.04
CA ILE A 200 16.79 1.91 21.92
C ILE A 200 18.06 2.18 21.12
N ALA A 201 18.21 1.55 19.95
CA ALA A 201 19.35 1.78 19.08
C ALA A 201 19.44 3.23 18.61
N LEU A 202 18.32 3.80 18.18
CA LEU A 202 18.24 5.20 17.75
C LEU A 202 18.50 6.18 18.90
N LEU A 203 18.00 5.90 20.10
CA LEU A 203 18.26 6.73 21.29
C LEU A 203 19.74 6.72 21.68
N LYS A 204 20.45 5.58 21.51
CA LYS A 204 21.89 5.46 21.73
C LYS A 204 22.71 6.15 20.64
N LYS A 205 22.26 6.07 19.38
CA LYS A 205 22.96 6.61 18.20
C LYS A 205 21.98 7.32 17.28
N PRO A 206 21.72 8.62 17.50
CA PRO A 206 20.74 9.41 16.72
C PRO A 206 21.05 9.54 15.22
N THR A 207 22.28 9.20 14.82
CA THR A 207 22.73 9.25 13.41
C THR A 207 22.35 8.02 12.58
N LEU A 208 21.69 7.01 13.19
CA LEU A 208 21.19 5.86 12.44
C LEU A 208 20.16 6.30 11.40
N GLU A 209 20.23 5.69 10.22
CA GLU A 209 19.27 5.91 9.14
C GLU A 209 18.22 4.80 9.09
N THR A 210 17.19 4.96 8.26
CA THR A 210 16.09 3.97 8.13
C THR A 210 16.64 2.58 7.79
N ALA A 211 17.65 2.49 6.93
CA ALA A 211 18.28 1.21 6.57
C ALA A 211 18.93 0.50 7.76
N ASP A 212 19.52 1.26 8.69
CA ASP A 212 20.12 0.69 9.91
C ASP A 212 19.04 0.18 10.86
N LEU A 213 17.93 0.92 10.98
CA LEU A 213 16.79 0.55 11.82
C LEU A 213 16.07 -0.70 11.32
N MET A 214 16.10 -0.96 10.02
CA MET A 214 15.54 -2.18 9.43
C MET A 214 16.30 -3.46 9.80
N GLN A 215 17.50 -3.38 10.37
CA GLN A 215 18.16 -4.54 10.98
C GLN A 215 17.40 -5.05 12.22
N TYR A 216 16.62 -4.17 12.86
CA TYR A 216 15.75 -4.50 13.99
C TYR A 216 14.31 -4.72 13.56
N ILE A 217 13.80 -3.91 12.61
CA ILE A 217 12.42 -3.96 12.08
C ILE A 217 12.49 -4.36 10.60
N PRO A 218 12.55 -5.67 10.29
CA PRO A 218 12.71 -6.11 8.90
C PRO A 218 11.45 -5.84 8.04
N ALA A 219 10.27 -5.89 8.65
CA ALA A 219 8.98 -5.72 7.98
C ALA A 219 7.83 -5.59 9.00
N PRO A 220 6.59 -5.29 8.58
CA PRO A 220 5.40 -5.39 9.42
C PRO A 220 5.25 -6.76 10.08
N ASP A 221 4.54 -6.80 11.22
CA ASP A 221 4.17 -8.02 11.94
C ASP A 221 2.66 -8.02 12.19
N PHE A 222 1.93 -8.78 11.39
CA PHE A 222 0.47 -8.79 11.41
C PHE A 222 -0.10 -9.67 12.52
N ALA A 223 -1.24 -9.29 13.06
CA ALA A 223 -1.94 -10.05 14.11
C ALA A 223 -2.24 -11.49 13.70
N GLY A 224 -2.63 -11.71 12.45
CA GLY A 224 -2.95 -13.02 11.86
C GLY A 224 -1.77 -13.80 11.29
N GLY A 225 -0.54 -13.27 11.35
CA GLY A 225 0.64 -13.91 10.76
C GLY A 225 0.72 -13.72 9.24
N GLY A 226 0.92 -14.81 8.51
CA GLY A 226 1.16 -14.84 7.07
C GLY A 226 2.64 -14.74 6.72
N GLN A 227 2.95 -14.65 5.43
CA GLN A 227 4.31 -14.53 4.91
C GLN A 227 4.45 -13.30 4.03
N ILE A 228 5.36 -12.40 4.37
CA ILE A 228 5.76 -11.27 3.51
C ILE A 228 6.78 -11.78 2.50
N ILE A 229 6.45 -11.59 1.19
CA ILE A 229 7.28 -12.05 0.07
C ILE A 229 7.90 -10.90 -0.72
N THR A 230 7.71 -9.67 -0.26
CA THR A 230 8.26 -8.46 -0.89
C THR A 230 9.78 -8.45 -0.75
N PRO A 231 10.54 -8.15 -1.82
CA PRO A 231 11.99 -8.03 -1.77
C PRO A 231 12.48 -7.00 -0.74
N ALA A 232 13.62 -7.27 -0.12
CA ALA A 232 14.18 -6.43 0.94
C ALA A 232 14.44 -4.97 0.48
N ASP A 233 14.89 -4.79 -0.77
CA ASP A 233 15.12 -3.44 -1.34
C ASP A 233 13.83 -2.65 -1.52
N GLU A 234 12.73 -3.31 -1.86
CA GLU A 234 11.41 -2.68 -1.97
C GLU A 234 10.88 -2.32 -0.59
N LEU A 235 11.01 -3.21 0.40
CA LEU A 235 10.67 -2.92 1.80
C LEU A 235 11.44 -1.71 2.32
N ARG A 236 12.75 -1.64 2.03
CA ARG A 236 13.59 -0.50 2.42
C ARG A 236 13.05 0.80 1.83
N ARG A 237 12.78 0.83 0.54
CA ARG A 237 12.22 2.01 -0.13
C ARG A 237 10.88 2.43 0.47
N ILE A 238 10.03 1.47 0.86
CA ILE A 238 8.74 1.75 1.50
C ILE A 238 8.95 2.43 2.86
N TYR A 239 9.85 1.93 3.70
CA TYR A 239 10.14 2.54 4.99
C TYR A 239 10.90 3.87 4.90
N GLU A 240 11.72 4.08 3.86
CA GLU A 240 12.40 5.36 3.60
C GLU A 240 11.44 6.43 3.11
N THR A 241 10.43 6.06 2.31
CA THR A 241 9.46 7.01 1.75
C THR A 241 8.18 7.15 2.57
N GLY A 242 7.88 6.18 3.44
CA GLY A 242 6.62 6.09 4.18
C GLY A 242 5.42 5.68 3.33
N LYS A 243 5.63 5.21 2.08
CA LYS A 243 4.54 4.82 1.17
C LYS A 243 4.93 3.67 0.26
N GLY A 244 4.00 2.73 0.08
CA GLY A 244 4.19 1.60 -0.83
C GLY A 244 3.15 0.52 -0.62
N SER A 245 3.49 -0.70 -1.03
CA SER A 245 2.64 -1.87 -0.88
C SER A 245 3.48 -3.09 -0.58
N VAL A 246 3.13 -3.81 0.47
CA VAL A 246 3.79 -5.04 0.88
C VAL A 246 2.96 -6.22 0.40
N ARG A 247 3.60 -7.20 -0.21
CA ARG A 247 2.93 -8.42 -0.65
C ARG A 247 2.98 -9.47 0.44
N VAL A 248 1.80 -10.00 0.77
CA VAL A 248 1.61 -10.97 1.83
C VAL A 248 0.84 -12.17 1.27
N ARG A 249 1.28 -13.38 1.60
CA ARG A 249 0.57 -14.61 1.29
C ARG A 249 0.25 -15.40 2.56
N ALA A 250 -0.71 -16.31 2.42
CA ALA A 250 -1.06 -17.30 3.42
C ALA A 250 0.13 -18.23 3.72
N ARG A 251 0.23 -18.71 4.96
CA ARG A 251 1.09 -19.83 5.30
C ARG A 251 0.29 -21.13 5.23
N TYR A 252 0.94 -22.16 4.76
CA TYR A 252 0.32 -23.46 4.55
C TYR A 252 1.29 -24.60 4.88
N GLU A 253 0.71 -25.76 5.11
CA GLU A 253 1.40 -27.02 5.28
C GLU A 253 0.85 -28.05 4.29
N ILE A 254 1.72 -28.95 3.81
CA ILE A 254 1.34 -30.05 2.94
C ILE A 254 1.28 -31.30 3.78
N GLU A 255 0.08 -31.81 3.97
CA GLU A 255 -0.13 -33.07 4.67
C GLU A 255 -0.19 -34.23 3.68
N LYS A 256 0.71 -35.19 3.85
CA LYS A 256 0.75 -36.42 3.05
C LYS A 256 -0.15 -37.46 3.68
N LEU A 257 -1.07 -38.03 2.89
CA LEU A 257 -2.04 -38.99 3.29
C LEU A 257 -1.69 -40.39 2.78
N ALA A 258 -2.44 -41.41 3.19
CA ALA A 258 -2.30 -42.78 2.73
C ALA A 258 -2.46 -42.88 1.17
N ARG A 259 -1.84 -43.88 0.55
CA ARG A 259 -1.92 -44.16 -0.89
C ARG A 259 -1.41 -43.03 -1.81
N GLY A 260 -0.47 -42.20 -1.32
CA GLY A 260 0.12 -41.09 -2.09
C GLY A 260 -0.81 -39.90 -2.28
N GLN A 261 -1.92 -39.84 -1.57
CA GLN A 261 -2.77 -38.65 -1.50
C GLN A 261 -2.11 -37.57 -0.64
N TRP A 262 -2.50 -36.32 -0.86
CA TRP A 262 -2.04 -35.17 -0.09
C TRP A 262 -3.10 -34.09 -0.06
N ARG A 263 -2.98 -33.17 0.90
CA ARG A 263 -3.83 -31.99 1.01
C ARG A 263 -3.03 -30.80 1.47
N VAL A 264 -3.49 -29.60 1.14
CA VAL A 264 -2.92 -28.36 1.63
C VAL A 264 -3.78 -27.84 2.78
N ILE A 265 -3.12 -27.52 3.88
CA ILE A 265 -3.74 -26.94 5.07
C ILE A 265 -3.22 -25.52 5.21
N VAL A 266 -4.06 -24.52 5.04
CA VAL A 266 -3.74 -23.12 5.29
C VAL A 266 -3.95 -22.83 6.77
N THR A 267 -2.91 -22.31 7.43
CA THR A 267 -2.87 -22.05 8.88
C THR A 267 -2.84 -20.57 9.24
N GLU A 268 -2.42 -19.72 8.31
CA GLU A 268 -2.38 -18.26 8.49
C GLU A 268 -2.81 -17.56 7.20
N LEU A 269 -3.50 -16.43 7.33
CA LEU A 269 -4.05 -15.66 6.22
C LEU A 269 -3.46 -14.26 6.16
N PRO A 270 -3.38 -13.64 4.95
CA PRO A 270 -3.07 -12.22 4.80
C PRO A 270 -4.06 -11.33 5.58
N PRO A 271 -3.67 -10.13 6.01
CA PRO A 271 -4.50 -9.25 6.85
C PRO A 271 -5.88 -8.91 6.27
N ASN A 272 -6.02 -8.87 4.94
CA ASN A 272 -7.25 -8.49 4.26
C ASN A 272 -8.08 -9.70 3.78
N ALA A 273 -7.72 -10.90 4.24
CA ALA A 273 -8.40 -12.16 3.92
C ALA A 273 -8.98 -12.81 5.18
N ASN A 274 -10.07 -13.53 4.99
CA ASN A 274 -10.65 -14.41 6.00
C ASN A 274 -11.15 -15.70 5.34
N SER A 275 -11.45 -16.70 6.14
CA SER A 275 -11.87 -18.03 5.67
C SER A 275 -13.13 -17.94 4.81
N ALA A 276 -14.15 -17.25 5.29
CA ALA A 276 -15.42 -17.10 4.59
C ALA A 276 -15.26 -16.42 3.21
N LYS A 277 -14.43 -15.38 3.12
CA LYS A 277 -14.13 -14.69 1.85
C LYS A 277 -13.45 -15.61 0.84
N ILE A 278 -12.45 -16.38 1.27
CA ILE A 278 -11.73 -17.31 0.39
C ILE A 278 -12.67 -18.41 -0.12
N LEU A 279 -13.51 -18.96 0.74
CA LEU A 279 -14.52 -19.94 0.33
C LEU A 279 -15.50 -19.35 -0.68
N ALA A 280 -15.98 -18.12 -0.45
CA ALA A 280 -16.87 -17.42 -1.37
C ALA A 280 -16.19 -17.13 -2.73
N GLU A 281 -14.92 -16.75 -2.75
CA GLU A 281 -14.15 -16.55 -3.98
C GLU A 281 -14.02 -17.86 -4.78
N ILE A 282 -13.78 -18.99 -4.11
CA ILE A 282 -13.70 -20.31 -4.75
C ILE A 282 -15.09 -20.73 -5.28
N GLU A 283 -16.15 -20.52 -4.52
CA GLU A 283 -17.52 -20.81 -4.95
C GLU A 283 -17.90 -19.96 -6.17
N GLU A 284 -17.58 -18.68 -6.18
CA GLU A 284 -17.82 -17.80 -7.33
C GLU A 284 -17.07 -18.28 -8.59
N GLN A 285 -15.84 -18.76 -8.42
CA GLN A 285 -15.03 -19.27 -9.52
C GLN A 285 -15.50 -20.65 -10.02
N THR A 286 -15.91 -21.54 -9.13
CA THR A 286 -16.39 -22.89 -9.49
C THR A 286 -17.84 -22.89 -9.95
N ASN A 287 -18.66 -21.96 -9.46
CA ASN A 287 -20.08 -21.79 -9.82
C ASN A 287 -20.42 -20.34 -10.16
N PRO A 288 -19.75 -19.74 -11.19
CA PRO A 288 -19.94 -18.34 -11.53
C PRO A 288 -21.35 -18.03 -12.00
N LYS A 289 -21.83 -16.85 -11.64
CA LYS A 289 -23.11 -16.29 -12.14
C LYS A 289 -22.84 -15.37 -13.34
N PRO A 290 -23.75 -15.33 -14.34
CA PRO A 290 -23.63 -14.35 -15.43
C PRO A 290 -23.58 -12.91 -14.88
N LYS A 291 -22.73 -12.06 -15.46
CA LYS A 291 -22.67 -10.64 -15.08
C LYS A 291 -24.01 -9.96 -15.33
N ALA A 292 -24.34 -8.95 -14.53
CA ALA A 292 -25.58 -8.19 -14.64
C ALA A 292 -25.85 -7.75 -16.10
N GLY A 293 -27.04 -8.08 -16.63
CA GLY A 293 -27.44 -7.80 -18.01
C GLY A 293 -26.99 -8.82 -19.06
N LYS A 294 -26.24 -9.88 -18.69
CA LYS A 294 -25.86 -10.97 -19.60
C LYS A 294 -26.58 -12.27 -19.24
N LYS A 295 -27.05 -13.02 -20.26
CA LYS A 295 -27.72 -14.32 -20.08
C LYS A 295 -26.76 -15.51 -20.00
N GLN A 296 -25.49 -15.32 -20.38
CA GLN A 296 -24.48 -16.39 -20.43
C GLN A 296 -23.20 -15.94 -19.76
N LEU A 297 -22.41 -16.93 -19.29
CA LEU A 297 -21.06 -16.72 -18.76
C LEU A 297 -20.13 -16.24 -19.91
N ASN A 298 -19.19 -15.38 -19.58
CA ASN A 298 -18.14 -15.03 -20.54
C ASN A 298 -17.08 -16.13 -20.60
N GLN A 299 -16.18 -16.08 -21.61
CA GLN A 299 -15.16 -17.09 -21.84
C GLN A 299 -14.19 -17.18 -20.66
N ASP A 300 -13.81 -16.06 -20.05
CA ASP A 300 -12.91 -16.03 -18.90
C ASP A 300 -13.52 -16.77 -17.71
N GLN A 301 -14.82 -16.53 -17.43
CA GLN A 301 -15.54 -17.24 -16.37
C GLN A 301 -15.58 -18.76 -16.63
N LEU A 302 -15.78 -19.16 -17.89
CA LEU A 302 -15.77 -20.59 -18.27
C LEU A 302 -14.39 -21.22 -18.12
N ASN A 303 -13.34 -20.52 -18.52
CA ASN A 303 -11.95 -20.96 -18.40
C ASN A 303 -11.54 -21.10 -16.92
N THR A 304 -11.81 -20.08 -16.11
CA THR A 304 -11.54 -20.10 -14.67
C THR A 304 -12.31 -21.22 -13.99
N LYS A 305 -13.61 -21.38 -14.30
CA LYS A 305 -14.44 -22.48 -13.79
C LYS A 305 -13.82 -23.84 -14.10
N LYS A 306 -13.44 -24.06 -15.34
CA LYS A 306 -12.81 -25.33 -15.77
C LYS A 306 -11.50 -25.55 -15.00
N LEU A 307 -10.63 -24.54 -14.93
CA LEU A 307 -9.36 -24.62 -14.23
C LEU A 307 -9.56 -25.02 -12.75
N MET A 308 -10.46 -24.34 -12.03
CA MET A 308 -10.69 -24.61 -10.61
C MET A 308 -11.32 -25.97 -10.37
N LEU A 309 -12.28 -26.40 -11.18
CA LEU A 309 -12.91 -27.71 -11.08
C LEU A 309 -11.97 -28.87 -11.47
N ASP A 310 -10.97 -28.63 -12.32
CA ASP A 310 -9.95 -29.62 -12.66
C ASP A 310 -8.84 -29.68 -11.59
N LEU A 311 -8.68 -28.64 -10.79
CA LEU A 311 -7.66 -28.51 -9.75
C LEU A 311 -8.16 -29.04 -8.39
N ILE A 312 -9.34 -28.59 -7.94
CA ILE A 312 -9.85 -28.79 -6.59
C ILE A 312 -10.96 -29.85 -6.61
N ASP A 313 -10.87 -30.82 -5.68
CA ASP A 313 -11.95 -31.75 -5.40
C ASP A 313 -12.84 -31.19 -4.28
N ARG A 314 -12.25 -30.78 -3.17
CA ARG A 314 -12.97 -30.34 -2.00
C ARG A 314 -12.23 -29.24 -1.24
N VAL A 315 -12.99 -28.30 -0.68
CA VAL A 315 -12.50 -27.30 0.27
C VAL A 315 -13.33 -27.36 1.53
N ARG A 316 -12.67 -27.29 2.70
CA ARG A 316 -13.34 -27.29 4.01
C ARG A 316 -12.72 -26.26 4.90
N ASP A 317 -13.56 -25.60 5.69
CA ASP A 317 -13.13 -24.84 6.85
C ASP A 317 -13.23 -25.75 8.09
N GLU A 318 -12.07 -26.02 8.67
CA GLU A 318 -11.91 -26.82 9.89
C GLU A 318 -11.38 -25.93 11.03
N SER A 319 -11.54 -24.60 10.91
CA SER A 319 -11.12 -23.65 11.95
C SER A 319 -11.90 -23.85 13.24
N ASP A 320 -11.22 -23.77 14.38
CA ASP A 320 -11.78 -23.93 15.71
C ASP A 320 -11.07 -23.00 16.73
N GLY A 321 -11.34 -23.17 18.01
CA GLY A 321 -10.74 -22.37 19.08
C GLY A 321 -9.24 -22.62 19.28
N GLU A 322 -8.72 -23.79 18.90
CA GLU A 322 -7.29 -24.13 18.97
C GLU A 322 -6.57 -23.75 17.67
N HIS A 323 -7.27 -23.84 16.54
CA HIS A 323 -6.78 -23.52 15.21
C HIS A 323 -7.64 -22.42 14.58
N PRO A 324 -7.39 -21.15 14.88
CA PRO A 324 -8.20 -20.03 14.41
C PRO A 324 -8.32 -19.92 12.89
N VAL A 325 -7.39 -20.51 12.16
CA VAL A 325 -7.41 -20.67 10.70
C VAL A 325 -6.96 -22.09 10.38
N ARG A 326 -7.87 -22.87 9.78
CA ARG A 326 -7.58 -24.19 9.26
C ARG A 326 -8.41 -24.47 8.01
N LEU A 327 -7.97 -23.95 6.88
CA LEU A 327 -8.60 -24.20 5.58
C LEU A 327 -7.93 -25.39 4.91
N VAL A 328 -8.69 -26.41 4.58
CA VAL A 328 -8.21 -27.66 4.00
C VAL A 328 -8.62 -27.72 2.53
N PHE A 329 -7.63 -27.86 1.65
CA PHE A 329 -7.79 -27.97 0.20
C PHE A 329 -7.36 -29.35 -0.26
N GLU A 330 -8.26 -30.10 -0.86
CA GLU A 330 -8.00 -31.43 -1.41
C GLU A 330 -7.92 -31.35 -2.95
N PRO A 331 -6.81 -31.79 -3.56
CA PRO A 331 -6.67 -31.79 -5.00
C PRO A 331 -7.54 -32.87 -5.64
N LYS A 332 -8.03 -32.63 -6.85
CA LYS A 332 -8.84 -33.59 -7.62
C LYS A 332 -8.07 -34.87 -7.96
N SER A 333 -6.78 -34.82 -8.02
CA SER A 333 -5.90 -35.97 -8.29
C SER A 333 -4.57 -35.79 -7.55
N SER A 334 -4.09 -36.89 -6.96
CA SER A 334 -2.75 -36.91 -6.34
C SER A 334 -1.59 -36.72 -7.33
N ARG A 335 -1.87 -36.78 -8.64
CA ARG A 335 -0.88 -36.52 -9.72
C ARG A 335 -0.68 -35.03 -10.02
N ILE A 336 -1.54 -34.17 -9.52
CA ILE A 336 -1.39 -32.73 -9.68
C ILE A 336 -0.10 -32.32 -8.95
N ASP A 337 0.72 -31.55 -9.65
CA ASP A 337 1.92 -30.99 -9.05
C ASP A 337 1.56 -30.02 -7.92
N THR A 338 2.22 -30.19 -6.78
CA THR A 338 1.91 -29.44 -5.54
C THR A 338 2.14 -27.94 -5.72
N ASP A 339 3.23 -27.57 -6.40
CA ASP A 339 3.59 -26.15 -6.60
C ASP A 339 2.61 -25.48 -7.56
N THR A 340 2.21 -26.18 -8.62
CA THR A 340 1.17 -25.71 -9.56
C THR A 340 -0.17 -25.52 -8.83
N PHE A 341 -0.56 -26.46 -7.96
CA PHE A 341 -1.78 -26.37 -7.17
C PHE A 341 -1.77 -25.12 -6.28
N ILE A 342 -0.71 -24.95 -5.49
CA ILE A 342 -0.56 -23.85 -4.55
C ILE A 342 -0.50 -22.51 -5.27
N ASN A 343 0.32 -22.41 -6.34
CA ASN A 343 0.45 -21.18 -7.12
C ASN A 343 -0.88 -20.78 -7.76
N THR A 344 -1.67 -21.73 -8.22
CA THR A 344 -3.00 -21.43 -8.77
C THR A 344 -3.95 -20.91 -7.68
N LEU A 345 -3.99 -21.54 -6.52
CA LEU A 345 -4.80 -21.07 -5.39
C LEU A 345 -4.40 -19.66 -4.96
N MET A 346 -3.09 -19.41 -4.78
CA MET A 346 -2.57 -18.10 -4.40
C MET A 346 -2.87 -17.01 -5.45
N ALA A 347 -2.80 -17.34 -6.73
CA ALA A 347 -3.05 -16.40 -7.82
C ALA A 347 -4.54 -16.09 -8.04
N GLN A 348 -5.43 -17.04 -7.69
CA GLN A 348 -6.86 -16.94 -7.96
C GLN A 348 -7.70 -16.49 -6.76
N THR A 349 -7.14 -16.47 -5.57
CA THR A 349 -7.85 -16.14 -4.34
C THR A 349 -7.11 -15.07 -3.52
N SER A 350 -7.76 -14.58 -2.48
CA SER A 350 -7.16 -13.68 -1.49
C SER A 350 -6.10 -14.37 -0.58
N LEU A 351 -5.67 -15.60 -0.89
CA LEU A 351 -4.54 -16.25 -0.21
C LEU A 351 -3.20 -15.56 -0.47
N GLU A 352 -3.06 -14.78 -1.55
CA GLU A 352 -1.97 -13.84 -1.76
C GLU A 352 -2.54 -12.47 -2.15
N GLY A 353 -2.07 -11.41 -1.49
CA GLY A 353 -2.57 -10.08 -1.77
C GLY A 353 -1.57 -8.98 -1.43
N ASN A 354 -1.97 -7.75 -1.71
CA ASN A 354 -1.19 -6.57 -1.38
C ASN A 354 -1.78 -5.90 -0.14
N VAL A 355 -0.89 -5.48 0.76
CA VAL A 355 -1.21 -4.63 1.91
C VAL A 355 -0.59 -3.27 1.66
N SER A 356 -1.43 -2.25 1.52
CA SER A 356 -0.95 -0.88 1.33
C SER A 356 -0.27 -0.36 2.59
N MET A 357 0.80 0.40 2.41
CA MET A 357 1.44 1.17 3.46
C MET A 357 1.42 2.64 3.11
N ASN A 358 0.89 3.45 4.01
CA ASN A 358 0.88 4.91 3.90
C ASN A 358 1.01 5.49 5.31
N LEU A 359 2.23 5.80 5.70
CA LEU A 359 2.59 6.18 7.06
C LEU A 359 2.28 7.66 7.33
N VAL A 360 1.00 8.02 7.17
CA VAL A 360 0.49 9.37 7.42
C VAL A 360 -0.08 9.43 8.84
N MET A 361 0.39 10.39 9.62
CA MET A 361 -0.03 10.60 11.02
C MET A 361 0.14 12.06 11.42
N MET A 362 -0.47 12.43 12.53
CA MET A 362 -0.24 13.74 13.17
C MET A 362 1.15 13.75 13.81
N GLY A 363 1.94 14.77 13.53
CA GLY A 363 3.24 15.00 14.14
C GLY A 363 3.15 15.75 15.47
N LEU A 364 4.27 15.85 16.18
CA LEU A 364 4.37 16.67 17.41
C LEU A 364 4.10 18.16 17.16
N ASP A 365 4.19 18.61 15.92
CA ASP A 365 3.85 19.98 15.48
C ASP A 365 2.35 20.18 15.20
N ASN A 366 1.51 19.19 15.50
CA ASN A 366 0.07 19.15 15.20
C ASN A 366 -0.28 19.27 13.71
N ARG A 367 0.62 18.79 12.82
CA ARG A 367 0.42 18.75 11.38
C ARG A 367 0.40 17.30 10.87
N PRO A 368 -0.51 16.99 9.95
CA PRO A 368 -0.49 15.70 9.28
C PRO A 368 0.67 15.63 8.30
N ALA A 369 1.44 14.56 8.34
CA ALA A 369 2.54 14.32 7.42
C ALA A 369 2.73 12.83 7.13
N GLN A 370 3.19 12.53 5.91
CA GLN A 370 3.75 11.21 5.58
C GLN A 370 5.18 11.16 6.14
N LYS A 371 5.48 10.15 6.94
CA LYS A 371 6.75 10.03 7.66
C LYS A 371 7.46 8.72 7.30
N ASN A 372 8.78 8.74 7.28
CA ASN A 372 9.60 7.54 7.21
C ASN A 372 9.75 6.89 8.59
N LEU A 373 10.27 5.66 8.64
CA LEU A 373 10.43 4.91 9.89
C LEU A 373 11.30 5.64 10.92
N LYS A 374 12.41 6.23 10.49
CA LYS A 374 13.31 6.99 11.37
C LYS A 374 12.58 8.19 12.02
N THR A 375 11.88 8.96 11.22
CA THR A 375 11.13 10.14 11.70
C THR A 375 10.06 9.77 12.72
N ILE A 376 9.32 8.67 12.48
CA ILE A 376 8.31 8.19 13.43
C ILE A 376 8.94 7.84 14.79
N LEU A 377 10.01 7.06 14.77
CA LEU A 377 10.70 6.66 16.00
C LEU A 377 11.36 7.86 16.70
N GLN A 378 11.95 8.81 15.94
CA GLN A 378 12.57 9.99 16.51
C GLN A 378 11.54 10.89 17.21
N GLU A 379 10.43 11.22 16.54
CA GLU A 379 9.37 12.04 17.15
C GLU A 379 8.77 11.36 18.39
N TRP A 380 8.55 10.04 18.35
CA TRP A 380 8.10 9.34 19.55
C TRP A 380 9.13 9.37 20.68
N LEU A 381 10.43 9.23 20.38
CA LEU A 381 11.49 9.35 21.38
C LEU A 381 11.56 10.77 21.97
N ASP A 382 11.43 11.80 21.14
CA ASP A 382 11.41 13.20 21.60
C ASP A 382 10.22 13.43 22.52
N PHE A 383 9.04 12.92 22.18
CA PHE A 383 7.88 12.94 23.07
C PHE A 383 8.15 12.18 24.38
N ARG A 384 8.77 11.00 24.33
CA ARG A 384 9.08 10.21 25.51
C ARG A 384 10.08 10.91 26.43
N ILE A 385 11.10 11.56 25.88
CA ILE A 385 12.05 12.36 26.66
C ILE A 385 11.32 13.50 27.40
N VAL A 386 10.41 14.18 26.71
CA VAL A 386 9.59 15.25 27.34
C VAL A 386 8.71 14.69 28.45
N THR A 387 7.99 13.59 28.22
CA THR A 387 7.11 13.00 29.24
C THR A 387 7.88 12.52 30.46
N VAL A 388 9.04 11.88 30.27
CA VAL A 388 9.92 11.47 31.38
C VAL A 388 10.46 12.67 32.13
N THR A 389 10.91 13.72 31.44
CA THR A 389 11.38 14.95 32.07
C THR A 389 10.29 15.62 32.91
N ARG A 390 9.06 15.68 32.40
CA ARG A 390 7.89 16.20 33.13
C ARG A 390 7.57 15.34 34.36
N ARG A 391 7.60 14.02 34.24
CA ARG A 391 7.44 13.07 35.35
C ARG A 391 8.47 13.28 36.44
N LEU A 392 9.75 13.39 36.08
CA LEU A 392 10.84 13.62 37.02
C LEU A 392 10.68 14.97 37.74
N LYS A 393 10.34 16.04 37.01
CA LYS A 393 10.07 17.36 37.60
C LYS A 393 8.87 17.33 38.57
N PHE A 394 7.79 16.65 38.17
CA PHE A 394 6.61 16.48 39.02
C PHE A 394 6.98 15.74 40.31
N ARG A 395 7.75 14.66 40.22
CA ARG A 395 8.21 13.92 41.40
C ARG A 395 9.15 14.75 42.27
N LEU A 396 10.08 15.48 41.67
CA LEU A 396 10.98 16.38 42.37
C LEU A 396 10.20 17.43 43.18
N ASN A 397 9.20 18.06 42.57
CA ASN A 397 8.36 19.04 43.28
C ASN A 397 7.61 18.40 44.48
N GLN A 398 7.12 17.18 44.34
CA GLN A 398 6.52 16.46 45.47
C GLN A 398 7.53 16.17 46.58
N VAL A 399 8.73 15.73 46.23
CA VAL A 399 9.82 15.46 47.16
C VAL A 399 10.22 16.75 47.90
N GLU A 400 10.40 17.86 47.16
CA GLU A 400 10.77 19.16 47.73
C GLU A 400 9.71 19.72 48.68
N LYS A 401 8.43 19.63 48.30
CA LYS A 401 7.33 19.99 49.17
C LYS A 401 7.30 19.17 50.47
N ARG A 402 7.56 17.86 50.35
CA ARG A 402 7.58 16.98 51.51
C ARG A 402 8.80 17.22 52.38
N LEU A 403 9.99 17.41 51.79
CA LEU A 403 11.20 17.78 52.51
C LEU A 403 11.00 19.07 53.29
N HIS A 404 10.42 20.10 52.66
CA HIS A 404 10.14 21.38 53.29
C HIS A 404 9.26 21.23 54.55
N ILE A 405 8.22 20.42 54.50
CA ILE A 405 7.38 20.12 55.66
C ILE A 405 8.16 19.35 56.73
N LEU A 406 8.90 18.32 56.35
CA LEU A 406 9.68 17.49 57.30
C LEU A 406 10.80 18.26 58.00
N GLU A 407 11.46 19.20 57.32
CA GLU A 407 12.46 20.08 57.88
C GLU A 407 11.84 21.02 58.98
N GLY A 408 10.64 21.52 58.75
CA GLY A 408 9.88 22.24 59.73
C GLY A 408 9.56 21.39 60.96
N ARG A 409 9.05 20.17 60.73
CA ARG A 409 8.73 19.21 61.80
C ARG A 409 9.97 18.79 62.60
N LEU A 410 11.12 18.62 61.98
CA LEU A 410 12.37 18.28 62.66
C LEU A 410 12.82 19.43 63.61
N LYS A 411 12.73 20.69 63.18
CA LYS A 411 13.00 21.86 64.02
C LYS A 411 12.13 21.86 65.27
N VAL A 412 10.83 21.63 65.11
CA VAL A 412 9.88 21.54 66.23
C VAL A 412 10.19 20.36 67.12
N PHE A 413 10.50 19.21 66.60
CA PHE A 413 10.84 18.03 67.39
C PHE A 413 12.07 18.26 68.27
N LEU A 414 13.07 18.99 67.77
CA LEU A 414 14.28 19.35 68.54
C LEU A 414 14.00 20.41 69.65
N HIS A 415 12.96 21.22 69.50
CA HIS A 415 12.61 22.34 70.41
C HIS A 415 11.15 22.28 70.95
N ILE A 416 10.69 21.05 71.19
CA ILE A 416 9.28 20.78 71.43
C ILE A 416 8.69 21.58 72.58
N ASP A 417 9.43 21.72 73.69
CA ASP A 417 8.96 22.47 74.91
C ASP A 417 8.81 23.95 74.63
N GLU A 418 9.72 24.54 73.84
CA GLU A 418 9.68 25.90 73.37
C GLU A 418 8.49 26.18 72.48
N VAL A 419 8.25 25.24 71.52
CA VAL A 419 7.13 25.33 70.61
C VAL A 419 5.77 25.26 71.33
N ILE A 420 5.64 24.32 72.26
CA ILE A 420 4.42 24.25 73.11
C ILE A 420 4.20 25.54 73.95
N LYS A 421 5.30 26.12 74.42
CA LYS A 421 5.20 27.39 75.17
C LYS A 421 4.73 28.51 74.25
N VAL A 422 5.31 28.68 73.08
CA VAL A 422 4.87 29.68 72.09
C VAL A 422 3.42 29.51 71.73
N ILE A 423 2.96 28.27 71.39
CA ILE A 423 1.56 28.00 71.04
C ILE A 423 0.58 28.39 72.22
N ARG A 424 0.96 28.20 73.48
CA ARG A 424 0.09 28.43 74.63
C ARG A 424 0.04 29.89 75.07
N GLU A 425 1.12 30.64 74.84
CA GLU A 425 1.28 32.03 75.31
C GLU A 425 0.96 33.04 74.19
N SER A 426 0.78 32.64 72.97
CA SER A 426 0.56 33.48 71.77
C SER A 426 -0.93 33.69 71.48
N ASP A 427 -1.27 34.95 71.13
CA ASP A 427 -2.59 35.27 70.54
C ASP A 427 -2.69 34.92 69.07
N ASP A 428 -1.53 34.82 68.30
CA ASP A 428 -1.44 34.36 66.96
C ASP A 428 -0.28 33.33 66.86
N PRO A 429 -0.52 32.08 67.25
CA PRO A 429 0.49 31.02 67.26
C PRO A 429 1.21 30.81 65.97
N LYS A 430 0.56 31.04 64.83
CA LYS A 430 1.15 30.85 63.49
C LYS A 430 2.27 31.86 63.20
N THR A 431 1.96 33.15 63.42
CA THR A 431 2.93 34.23 63.21
C THR A 431 4.10 34.15 64.21
N ASP A 432 3.85 33.80 65.42
CA ASP A 432 4.88 33.72 66.46
C ASP A 432 5.80 32.48 66.24
N LEU A 433 5.27 31.35 65.81
CA LEU A 433 6.07 30.21 65.43
C LEU A 433 6.97 30.51 64.22
N MET A 434 6.47 31.22 63.22
CA MET A 434 7.24 31.68 62.09
C MET A 434 8.41 32.55 62.49
N ALA A 435 8.18 33.50 63.37
CA ALA A 435 9.19 34.44 63.91
C ALA A 435 10.22 33.75 64.82
N ALA A 436 9.79 32.90 65.75
CA ALA A 436 10.67 32.24 66.70
C ALA A 436 11.58 31.20 66.14
N PHE A 437 11.08 30.40 65.17
CA PHE A 437 11.81 29.24 64.60
C PHE A 437 12.22 29.43 63.15
N GLY A 438 11.97 30.59 62.53
CA GLY A 438 12.25 30.84 61.11
C GLY A 438 11.54 29.85 60.21
N LEU A 439 10.26 29.61 60.48
CA LEU A 439 9.40 28.71 59.71
C LEU A 439 8.68 29.47 58.62
N THR A 440 8.40 28.77 57.55
CA THR A 440 7.49 29.29 56.51
C THR A 440 6.05 29.13 56.96
N GLU A 441 5.13 29.87 56.34
CA GLU A 441 3.70 29.78 56.61
C GLU A 441 3.18 28.34 56.52
N ILE A 442 3.58 27.61 55.45
CA ILE A 442 3.20 26.19 55.19
C ILE A 442 3.73 25.29 56.34
N GLN A 443 4.95 25.52 56.81
CA GLN A 443 5.54 24.77 57.92
C GLN A 443 4.81 25.07 59.23
N ALA A 444 4.53 26.32 59.53
CA ALA A 444 3.82 26.72 60.75
C ALA A 444 2.39 26.15 60.81
N GLU A 445 1.66 26.17 59.68
CA GLU A 445 0.34 25.56 59.55
C GLU A 445 0.38 24.05 59.80
N ASP A 446 1.31 23.34 59.11
CA ASP A 446 1.48 21.90 59.30
C ASP A 446 1.83 21.53 60.76
N ILE A 447 2.62 22.34 61.44
CA ILE A 447 2.97 22.14 62.84
C ILE A 447 1.77 22.27 63.76
N LEU A 448 0.91 23.27 63.54
CA LEU A 448 -0.33 23.46 64.30
C LEU A 448 -1.33 22.33 64.15
N GLU A 449 -1.26 21.60 63.02
CA GLU A 449 -2.11 20.44 62.73
C GLU A 449 -1.50 19.10 63.25
N ILE A 450 -0.28 19.09 63.82
CA ILE A 450 0.35 17.90 64.35
C ILE A 450 -0.45 17.30 65.50
N ARG A 451 -0.78 16.02 65.40
CA ARG A 451 -1.41 15.28 66.50
C ARG A 451 -0.38 14.98 67.58
N LEU A 452 -0.76 15.22 68.88
CA LEU A 452 0.14 15.00 70.03
C LEU A 452 0.88 13.66 70.03
N ARG A 453 0.25 12.56 69.55
CA ARG A 453 0.89 11.24 69.45
C ARG A 453 2.10 11.21 68.50
N GLN A 454 2.19 12.12 67.55
CA GLN A 454 3.28 12.22 66.57
C GLN A 454 4.53 12.91 67.13
N LEU A 455 4.43 13.48 68.34
CA LEU A 455 5.54 14.08 69.06
C LEU A 455 6.33 13.07 69.93
N ALA A 456 5.98 11.76 69.85
CA ALA A 456 6.69 10.70 70.57
C ALA A 456 8.10 10.47 70.00
N ARG A 457 9.06 10.11 70.83
CA ARG A 457 10.46 9.92 70.47
C ARG A 457 10.71 8.95 69.27
N LEU A 458 9.88 7.92 69.14
CA LEU A 458 9.92 6.99 68.01
C LEU A 458 9.58 7.63 66.65
N GLU A 459 8.78 8.67 66.64
CA GLU A 459 8.43 9.41 65.43
C GLU A 459 9.61 10.29 64.94
N GLY A 460 10.47 10.80 65.84
CA GLY A 460 11.69 11.53 65.45
C GLY A 460 12.64 10.71 64.60
N PHE A 461 12.88 9.44 64.94
CA PHE A 461 13.69 8.52 64.10
C PHE A 461 13.07 8.25 62.73
N LYS A 462 11.75 8.16 62.67
CA LYS A 462 11.05 7.98 61.37
C LYS A 462 11.16 9.23 60.52
N LEU A 463 11.04 10.42 61.13
CA LEU A 463 11.20 11.71 60.42
C LEU A 463 12.61 11.85 59.82
N GLU A 464 13.65 11.58 60.62
CA GLU A 464 15.05 11.63 60.13
C GLU A 464 15.31 10.61 59.00
N LYS A 465 14.78 9.40 59.14
CA LYS A 465 14.89 8.38 58.12
C LYS A 465 14.19 8.79 56.83
N GLU A 466 12.95 9.23 56.90
CA GLU A 466 12.16 9.73 55.75
C GLU A 466 12.88 10.91 55.09
N LEU A 467 13.39 11.84 55.89
CA LEU A 467 14.11 13.01 55.39
C LEU A 467 15.39 12.62 54.63
N ASN A 468 16.16 11.66 55.13
CA ASN A 468 17.37 11.18 54.45
C ASN A 468 17.02 10.44 53.15
N GLU A 469 16.02 9.58 53.17
CA GLU A 469 15.55 8.87 51.98
C GLU A 469 15.08 9.86 50.89
N LEU A 470 14.34 10.91 51.26
CA LEU A 470 13.88 11.91 50.30
C LEU A 470 15.02 12.82 49.82
N ARG A 471 16.04 13.12 50.63
CA ARG A 471 17.23 13.87 50.17
C ARG A 471 18.05 13.06 49.18
N GLU A 472 18.20 11.76 49.39
CA GLU A 472 18.85 10.88 48.44
C GLU A 472 18.02 10.81 47.16
N GLU A 473 16.68 10.72 47.23
CA GLU A 473 15.82 10.73 46.07
C GLU A 473 15.93 12.05 45.31
N GLN A 474 15.92 13.21 46.03
CA GLN A 474 16.12 14.53 45.44
C GLN A 474 17.45 14.60 44.66
N GLY A 475 18.55 14.13 45.26
CA GLY A 475 19.84 14.09 44.61
C GLY A 475 19.82 13.26 43.33
N ARG A 476 19.19 12.08 43.37
CA ARG A 476 19.02 11.22 42.17
C ARG A 476 18.17 11.88 41.09
N LEU A 477 17.07 12.53 41.47
CA LEU A 477 16.18 13.23 40.52
C LEU A 477 16.87 14.43 39.88
N ASN A 478 17.69 15.18 40.60
CA ASN A 478 18.48 16.29 40.05
C ASN A 478 19.51 15.79 39.05
N ILE A 479 20.24 14.71 39.35
CA ILE A 479 21.18 14.08 38.40
C ILE A 479 20.46 13.68 37.11
N LEU A 480 19.29 13.05 37.21
CA LEU A 480 18.51 12.63 36.05
C LEU A 480 17.96 13.80 35.23
N LEU A 481 17.69 14.94 35.86
CA LEU A 481 17.21 16.14 35.17
C LEU A 481 18.32 16.92 34.49
N ASP A 482 19.52 16.96 35.11
CA ASP A 482 20.65 17.76 34.63
C ASP A 482 21.51 17.00 33.60
N ASP A 483 21.59 15.66 33.70
CA ASP A 483 22.37 14.82 32.77
C ASP A 483 21.48 14.10 31.77
N GLU A 484 21.53 14.54 30.51
CA GLU A 484 20.80 13.91 29.39
C GLU A 484 21.18 12.45 29.17
N ASN A 485 22.44 12.04 29.47
CA ASN A 485 22.85 10.65 29.30
C ASN A 485 22.25 9.74 30.37
N GLU A 486 22.18 10.21 31.61
CA GLU A 486 21.52 9.46 32.68
C GLU A 486 20.02 9.34 32.44
N LYS A 487 19.38 10.39 31.93
CA LYS A 487 17.99 10.35 31.51
C LYS A 487 17.76 9.32 30.40
N ARG A 488 18.60 9.29 29.36
CA ARG A 488 18.56 8.29 28.29
C ARG A 488 18.74 6.87 28.82
N LYS A 489 19.67 6.66 29.74
CA LYS A 489 19.86 5.35 30.39
C LYS A 489 18.61 4.90 31.15
N LEU A 490 17.94 5.82 31.85
CA LEU A 490 16.68 5.54 32.53
C LEU A 490 15.60 5.10 31.53
N ILE A 491 15.41 5.85 30.45
CA ILE A 491 14.43 5.54 29.40
C ILE A 491 14.73 4.16 28.79
N ILE A 492 16.00 3.85 28.46
CA ILE A 492 16.40 2.57 27.93
C ILE A 492 16.06 1.43 28.90
N LYS A 493 16.35 1.62 30.19
CA LYS A 493 16.04 0.63 31.23
C LYS A 493 14.53 0.36 31.35
N GLU A 494 13.70 1.41 31.27
CA GLU A 494 12.25 1.30 31.27
C GLU A 494 11.76 0.56 30.03
N MET A 495 12.23 0.94 28.84
CA MET A 495 11.87 0.27 27.58
C MET A 495 12.26 -1.22 27.58
N GLN A 496 13.43 -1.56 28.15
CA GLN A 496 13.85 -2.96 28.30
C GLN A 496 12.95 -3.74 29.26
N ALA A 497 12.50 -3.12 30.34
CA ALA A 497 11.58 -3.74 31.28
C ALA A 497 10.20 -3.98 30.63
N ASP A 498 9.68 -2.99 29.90
CA ASP A 498 8.41 -3.10 29.19
C ASP A 498 8.49 -4.16 28.08
N MET A 499 9.60 -4.20 27.34
CA MET A 499 9.88 -5.22 26.32
C MET A 499 9.92 -6.63 26.94
N LYS A 500 10.55 -6.81 28.11
CA LYS A 500 10.57 -8.08 28.81
C LYS A 500 9.21 -8.56 29.27
N GLN A 501 8.34 -7.61 29.67
CA GLN A 501 7.01 -7.92 30.18
C GLN A 501 5.98 -8.19 29.09
N PHE A 502 6.02 -7.44 27.98
CA PHE A 502 4.98 -7.43 26.96
C PHE A 502 5.44 -7.94 25.58
N GLY A 503 6.74 -8.14 25.42
CA GLY A 503 7.30 -8.61 24.15
C GLY A 503 6.96 -10.07 23.86
N ASP A 504 6.71 -10.36 22.60
CA ASP A 504 6.44 -11.70 22.10
C ASP A 504 7.22 -11.99 20.80
N ALA A 505 7.12 -13.21 20.33
CA ALA A 505 7.73 -13.59 19.06
C ALA A 505 7.00 -12.99 17.88
N ARG A 506 7.73 -12.73 16.80
CA ARG A 506 7.16 -12.36 15.50
C ARG A 506 6.20 -13.43 15.01
N ARG A 507 5.04 -13.02 14.51
CA ARG A 507 4.02 -13.91 13.92
C ARG A 507 4.21 -14.04 12.41
N THR A 508 4.49 -12.94 11.73
CA THR A 508 4.60 -12.91 10.27
C THR A 508 5.97 -13.35 9.80
N LEU A 509 6.04 -14.37 8.95
CA LEU A 509 7.29 -14.79 8.30
C LEU A 509 7.73 -13.75 7.28
N VAL A 510 9.02 -13.41 7.26
CA VAL A 510 9.62 -12.52 6.26
C VAL A 510 10.60 -13.33 5.44
N GLU A 511 10.17 -13.74 4.25
CA GLU A 511 10.96 -14.56 3.35
C GLU A 511 10.57 -14.24 1.90
N GLU A 512 11.54 -13.72 1.15
CA GLU A 512 11.33 -13.35 -0.25
C GLU A 512 10.93 -14.56 -1.09
N ALA A 513 9.90 -14.39 -1.90
CA ALA A 513 9.46 -15.40 -2.85
C ALA A 513 8.86 -14.77 -4.11
N GLY A 514 8.86 -15.52 -5.21
CA GLY A 514 8.22 -15.11 -6.44
C GLY A 514 6.70 -14.93 -6.23
N ARG A 515 6.13 -13.96 -6.94
CA ARG A 515 4.68 -13.78 -7.01
C ARG A 515 4.02 -15.02 -7.60
N ALA A 516 2.90 -15.45 -7.02
CA ALA A 516 2.06 -16.45 -7.62
C ALA A 516 1.51 -15.92 -8.97
N VAL A 517 1.82 -16.63 -10.04
CA VAL A 517 1.37 -16.33 -11.39
C VAL A 517 0.66 -17.57 -11.91
N LEU A 518 -0.53 -17.39 -12.48
CA LEU A 518 -1.16 -18.47 -13.23
C LEU A 518 -0.23 -18.91 -14.34
N THR A 519 0.37 -20.07 -14.18
CA THR A 519 0.91 -20.79 -15.32
C THR A 519 -0.29 -21.36 -16.06
N GLN A 520 -0.92 -20.56 -16.93
CA GLN A 520 -1.80 -21.16 -17.92
C GLN A 520 -0.95 -22.10 -18.74
N THR A 521 -1.05 -23.36 -18.51
CA THR A 521 -0.65 -24.39 -19.45
C THR A 521 -1.66 -24.37 -20.61
N THR A 522 -1.65 -23.27 -21.38
CA THR A 522 -2.25 -23.27 -22.71
C THR A 522 -1.48 -24.33 -23.47
N ALA A 523 -2.15 -25.38 -23.92
CA ALA A 523 -1.49 -26.39 -24.74
C ALA A 523 -0.78 -25.66 -25.86
N ASP A 524 0.52 -25.88 -26.00
CA ASP A 524 1.35 -25.24 -27.02
C ASP A 524 1.05 -25.84 -28.37
N GLU A 525 0.01 -25.33 -29.04
CA GLU A 525 -0.48 -25.82 -30.33
C GLU A 525 -0.18 -24.81 -31.43
N PRO A 526 0.15 -25.32 -32.67
CA PRO A 526 0.31 -24.47 -33.83
C PRO A 526 -1.05 -23.89 -34.24
N ILE A 527 -1.09 -22.60 -34.52
CA ILE A 527 -2.29 -21.89 -35.00
C ILE A 527 -1.94 -20.96 -36.17
N THR A 528 -2.91 -20.75 -37.04
CA THR A 528 -2.88 -19.72 -38.08
C THR A 528 -3.91 -18.63 -37.74
N LEU A 529 -3.45 -17.41 -37.57
CA LEU A 529 -4.24 -16.22 -37.36
C LEU A 529 -4.62 -15.61 -38.71
N ILE A 530 -5.88 -15.13 -38.83
CA ILE A 530 -6.43 -14.58 -40.06
C ILE A 530 -7.03 -13.22 -39.74
N LEU A 531 -6.56 -12.16 -40.39
CA LEU A 531 -7.09 -10.79 -40.29
C LEU A 531 -7.69 -10.40 -41.65
N SER A 532 -8.89 -9.88 -41.64
CA SER A 532 -9.56 -9.33 -42.81
C SER A 532 -9.31 -7.82 -42.98
N GLU A 533 -9.59 -7.28 -44.18
CA GLU A 533 -9.44 -5.85 -44.48
C GLU A 533 -10.35 -4.97 -43.63
N LYS A 534 -11.57 -5.44 -43.29
CA LYS A 534 -12.49 -4.73 -42.38
C LYS A 534 -12.13 -4.92 -40.91
N GLY A 535 -11.00 -5.57 -40.57
CA GLY A 535 -10.52 -5.71 -39.19
C GLY A 535 -11.20 -6.82 -38.39
N TRP A 536 -11.65 -7.92 -39.07
CA TRP A 536 -12.13 -9.11 -38.37
C TRP A 536 -10.98 -10.09 -38.17
N ILE A 537 -10.89 -10.68 -36.96
CA ILE A 537 -9.83 -11.63 -36.56
C ILE A 537 -10.42 -12.98 -36.18
N ARG A 538 -9.74 -14.03 -36.53
CA ARG A 538 -10.01 -15.44 -36.14
C ARG A 538 -8.76 -16.27 -36.14
N SER A 539 -8.80 -17.43 -35.47
CA SER A 539 -7.72 -18.42 -35.51
C SER A 539 -8.17 -19.75 -36.10
N ARG A 540 -7.24 -20.51 -36.66
CA ARG A 540 -7.40 -21.91 -37.04
C ARG A 540 -6.26 -22.75 -36.51
N ALA A 541 -6.54 -23.98 -36.11
CA ALA A 541 -5.52 -24.92 -35.67
C ALA A 541 -4.64 -25.37 -36.86
N GLY A 542 -3.34 -25.46 -36.63
CA GLY A 542 -2.34 -25.88 -37.61
C GLY A 542 -1.67 -24.76 -38.39
N HIS A 543 -0.58 -25.10 -39.08
CA HIS A 543 0.17 -24.25 -40.00
C HIS A 543 -0.02 -24.71 -41.42
N ASN A 544 0.42 -23.95 -42.42
CA ASN A 544 0.36 -24.24 -43.86
C ASN A 544 -1.06 -24.56 -44.35
N LEU A 545 -2.06 -23.80 -43.86
CA LEU A 545 -3.44 -24.03 -44.23
C LEU A 545 -3.77 -23.43 -45.59
N ASP A 546 -4.49 -24.23 -46.43
CA ASP A 546 -5.11 -23.70 -47.66
C ASP A 546 -6.28 -22.77 -47.28
N LEU A 547 -6.11 -21.48 -47.49
CA LEU A 547 -7.08 -20.45 -47.22
C LEU A 547 -7.84 -19.97 -48.46
N SER A 548 -7.62 -20.57 -49.61
CA SER A 548 -8.30 -20.22 -50.91
C SER A 548 -9.82 -20.32 -50.83
N GLN A 549 -10.33 -21.27 -50.03
CA GLN A 549 -11.78 -21.50 -49.79
C GLN A 549 -12.32 -20.79 -48.54
N THR A 550 -11.54 -19.85 -47.96
CA THR A 550 -11.94 -19.19 -46.71
C THR A 550 -12.99 -18.13 -47.00
N ALA A 551 -14.21 -18.32 -46.50
CA ALA A 551 -15.28 -17.34 -46.59
C ALA A 551 -15.02 -16.11 -45.71
N PHE A 552 -15.34 -14.93 -46.23
CA PHE A 552 -15.35 -13.65 -45.54
C PHE A 552 -16.77 -13.05 -45.65
N LYS A 553 -17.07 -12.07 -44.80
CA LYS A 553 -18.33 -11.31 -44.91
C LYS A 553 -18.40 -10.60 -46.25
N GLU A 554 -19.62 -10.31 -46.68
CA GLU A 554 -19.88 -9.62 -47.95
C GLU A 554 -19.07 -8.33 -48.08
N GLY A 555 -18.28 -8.21 -49.12
CA GLY A 555 -17.42 -7.07 -49.38
C GLY A 555 -16.18 -6.98 -48.46
N ASP A 556 -15.80 -8.08 -47.77
CA ASP A 556 -14.55 -8.18 -46.99
C ASP A 556 -13.64 -9.25 -47.64
N ARG A 557 -12.35 -9.14 -47.41
CA ARG A 557 -11.35 -10.07 -47.96
C ARG A 557 -10.16 -10.22 -47.02
N LEU A 558 -9.32 -11.20 -47.33
CA LEU A 558 -8.10 -11.47 -46.58
C LEU A 558 -7.14 -10.26 -46.62
N LYS A 559 -6.70 -9.80 -45.45
CA LYS A 559 -5.65 -8.80 -45.31
C LYS A 559 -4.30 -9.45 -44.97
N GLN A 560 -4.26 -10.28 -43.94
CA GLN A 560 -3.03 -10.92 -43.47
C GLN A 560 -3.32 -12.29 -42.87
N THR A 561 -2.38 -13.21 -43.08
CA THR A 561 -2.26 -14.48 -42.34
C THR A 561 -0.97 -14.48 -41.58
N LEU A 562 -0.99 -15.07 -40.36
CA LEU A 562 0.17 -15.14 -39.49
C LEU A 562 0.18 -16.50 -38.80
N GLU A 563 1.23 -17.27 -39.01
CA GLU A 563 1.45 -18.52 -38.28
C GLU A 563 2.08 -18.25 -36.95
N GLY A 564 1.54 -18.87 -35.89
CA GLY A 564 1.97 -18.69 -34.53
C GLY A 564 1.66 -19.90 -33.65
N ARG A 565 1.74 -19.72 -32.36
CA ARG A 565 1.41 -20.75 -31.37
C ARG A 565 0.48 -20.17 -30.32
N THR A 566 -0.34 -21.00 -29.73
CA THR A 566 -1.32 -20.60 -28.71
C THR A 566 -0.70 -19.91 -27.49
N VAL A 567 0.57 -20.18 -27.21
CA VAL A 567 1.33 -19.62 -26.07
C VAL A 567 2.05 -18.30 -26.39
N LEU A 568 2.04 -17.86 -27.67
CA LEU A 568 2.72 -16.63 -28.07
C LEU A 568 1.75 -15.43 -28.06
N PRO A 569 2.23 -14.24 -27.70
CA PRO A 569 1.40 -13.04 -27.76
C PRO A 569 1.09 -12.66 -29.21
N VAL A 570 -0.12 -12.16 -29.45
CA VAL A 570 -0.53 -11.54 -30.70
C VAL A 570 -0.59 -10.04 -30.51
N VAL A 571 0.26 -9.33 -31.24
CA VAL A 571 0.34 -7.87 -31.16
C VAL A 571 -0.32 -7.27 -32.39
N ILE A 572 -1.33 -6.43 -32.21
CA ILE A 572 -1.99 -5.66 -33.26
C ILE A 572 -1.33 -4.28 -33.33
N LEU A 573 -0.83 -3.88 -34.48
CA LEU A 573 -0.34 -2.51 -34.73
C LEU A 573 -1.42 -1.74 -35.50
N ASP A 574 -1.75 -0.54 -35.02
CA ASP A 574 -2.72 0.33 -35.68
C ASP A 574 -2.08 1.42 -36.55
N SER A 575 -2.92 2.12 -37.32
CA SER A 575 -2.50 3.19 -38.22
C SER A 575 -1.94 4.44 -37.55
N LEU A 576 -2.10 4.58 -36.23
CA LEU A 576 -1.60 5.68 -35.41
C LEU A 576 -0.31 5.30 -34.64
N GLY A 577 0.25 4.11 -34.87
CA GLY A 577 1.50 3.64 -34.26
C GLY A 577 1.36 3.09 -32.86
N ARG A 578 0.13 2.71 -32.44
CA ARG A 578 -0.10 2.03 -31.16
C ARG A 578 -0.10 0.51 -31.36
N THR A 579 0.34 -0.19 -30.35
CA THR A 579 0.27 -1.65 -30.29
C THR A 579 -0.66 -2.09 -29.17
N TYR A 580 -1.41 -3.15 -29.42
CA TYR A 580 -2.33 -3.80 -28.52
C TYR A 580 -1.98 -5.28 -28.45
N THR A 581 -2.00 -5.86 -27.27
CA THR A 581 -1.62 -7.26 -27.08
C THR A 581 -2.85 -8.09 -26.76
N LEU A 582 -2.99 -9.22 -27.46
CA LEU A 582 -4.01 -10.25 -27.26
C LEU A 582 -3.32 -11.57 -26.96
N ASP A 583 -3.93 -12.37 -26.10
CA ASP A 583 -3.55 -13.77 -25.98
C ASP A 583 -4.12 -14.55 -27.16
N ALA A 584 -3.28 -15.35 -27.81
CA ALA A 584 -3.71 -16.14 -28.99
C ALA A 584 -4.91 -17.06 -28.67
N ALA A 585 -4.99 -17.54 -27.43
CA ALA A 585 -6.11 -18.35 -26.92
C ALA A 585 -7.45 -17.59 -26.81
N GLU A 586 -7.44 -16.25 -26.73
CA GLU A 586 -8.64 -15.41 -26.68
C GLU A 586 -9.25 -15.16 -28.08
N ILE A 587 -8.49 -15.43 -29.14
CA ILE A 587 -8.93 -15.22 -30.51
C ILE A 587 -9.86 -16.36 -30.92
N PRO A 588 -11.10 -16.07 -31.31
CA PRO A 588 -12.07 -17.12 -31.66
C PRO A 588 -11.56 -18.05 -32.72
N GLY A 589 -11.62 -19.38 -32.46
CA GLY A 589 -11.29 -20.43 -33.36
C GLY A 589 -12.50 -20.90 -34.17
N GLY A 590 -12.25 -21.56 -35.32
CA GLY A 590 -13.26 -22.31 -36.08
C GLY A 590 -13.57 -21.78 -37.46
N ARG A 591 -14.73 -22.23 -37.98
CA ARG A 591 -15.19 -21.96 -39.38
C ARG A 591 -16.00 -20.66 -39.53
N GLY A 592 -16.30 -19.94 -38.43
CA GLY A 592 -17.08 -18.71 -38.43
C GLY A 592 -16.29 -17.49 -38.97
N ASP A 593 -16.96 -16.35 -39.07
CA ASP A 593 -16.38 -15.09 -39.59
C ASP A 593 -15.32 -14.47 -38.65
N GLY A 594 -15.22 -14.93 -37.39
CA GLY A 594 -14.40 -14.34 -36.37
C GLY A 594 -15.11 -13.20 -35.61
N VAL A 595 -14.35 -12.30 -34.99
CA VAL A 595 -14.85 -11.12 -34.28
C VAL A 595 -14.11 -9.86 -34.75
N PRO A 596 -14.74 -8.68 -34.68
CA PRO A 596 -14.05 -7.42 -34.92
C PRO A 596 -12.90 -7.25 -33.90
N VAL A 597 -11.73 -6.82 -34.34
CA VAL A 597 -10.61 -6.50 -33.45
C VAL A 597 -11.02 -5.49 -32.37
N SER A 598 -11.90 -4.54 -32.70
CA SER A 598 -12.46 -3.55 -31.76
C SER A 598 -13.31 -4.14 -30.63
N SER A 599 -13.72 -5.41 -30.71
CA SER A 599 -14.39 -6.09 -29.60
C SER A 599 -13.41 -6.69 -28.58
N LEU A 600 -12.14 -6.87 -28.96
CA LEU A 600 -11.08 -7.44 -28.12
C LEU A 600 -10.18 -6.37 -27.51
N ILE A 601 -9.98 -5.23 -28.21
CA ILE A 601 -9.11 -4.13 -27.82
C ILE A 601 -9.83 -2.78 -27.91
N GLU A 602 -9.34 -1.78 -27.19
CA GLU A 602 -9.87 -0.40 -27.20
C GLU A 602 -9.11 0.44 -28.25
N LEU A 603 -9.50 0.29 -29.54
CA LEU A 603 -8.93 1.11 -30.61
C LEU A 603 -9.30 2.58 -30.41
N GLN A 604 -8.34 3.49 -30.65
CA GLN A 604 -8.62 4.94 -30.68
C GLN A 604 -9.54 5.30 -31.86
N ASN A 605 -10.30 6.39 -31.68
CA ASN A 605 -11.19 6.89 -32.75
C ASN A 605 -10.40 7.17 -34.02
N GLY A 606 -10.84 6.57 -35.14
CA GLY A 606 -10.20 6.71 -36.44
C GLY A 606 -9.04 5.74 -36.72
N ALA A 607 -8.53 5.02 -35.70
CA ALA A 607 -7.47 4.03 -35.88
C ALA A 607 -8.00 2.77 -36.59
N LYS A 608 -7.16 2.20 -37.45
CA LYS A 608 -7.44 0.93 -38.14
C LYS A 608 -6.30 -0.05 -37.90
N PRO A 609 -6.58 -1.36 -37.72
CA PRO A 609 -5.53 -2.36 -37.62
C PRO A 609 -4.69 -2.38 -38.91
N VAL A 610 -3.38 -2.23 -38.81
CA VAL A 610 -2.44 -2.29 -39.93
C VAL A 610 -1.94 -3.70 -40.10
N ALA A 611 -1.44 -4.33 -39.05
CA ALA A 611 -0.88 -5.67 -39.10
C ALA A 611 -1.00 -6.40 -37.77
N MET A 612 -0.91 -7.73 -37.84
CA MET A 612 -0.69 -8.62 -36.69
C MET A 612 0.77 -9.04 -36.64
N LEU A 613 1.32 -9.15 -35.45
CA LEU A 613 2.67 -9.63 -35.18
C LEU A 613 2.60 -10.72 -34.11
N THR A 614 3.43 -11.75 -34.21
CA THR A 614 3.60 -12.79 -33.18
C THR A 614 5.02 -13.34 -33.25
N GLY A 615 5.49 -13.94 -32.18
CA GLY A 615 6.82 -14.53 -32.11
C GLY A 615 7.40 -14.47 -30.71
N GLN A 616 8.67 -14.83 -30.59
CA GLN A 616 9.42 -14.71 -29.36
C GLN A 616 9.69 -13.20 -29.03
N PRO A 617 9.88 -12.82 -27.78
CA PRO A 617 10.14 -11.44 -27.39
C PRO A 617 11.33 -10.79 -28.12
N GLU A 618 12.32 -11.59 -28.49
CA GLU A 618 13.55 -11.16 -29.15
C GLU A 618 13.39 -10.98 -30.67
N GLN A 619 12.26 -11.36 -31.26
CA GLN A 619 11.96 -11.16 -32.69
C GLN A 619 11.97 -9.67 -33.02
N HIS A 620 12.71 -9.29 -34.05
CA HIS A 620 12.81 -7.92 -34.51
C HIS A 620 11.85 -7.63 -35.67
N TYR A 621 11.34 -6.40 -35.69
CA TYR A 621 10.49 -5.88 -36.76
C TYR A 621 10.95 -4.49 -37.16
N LEU A 622 11.04 -4.23 -38.46
CA LEU A 622 11.21 -2.90 -39.04
C LEU A 622 9.85 -2.21 -39.03
N LEU A 623 9.72 -1.14 -38.25
CA LEU A 623 8.57 -0.27 -38.20
C LEU A 623 8.85 1.00 -39.00
N SER A 624 7.91 1.43 -39.83
CA SER A 624 8.06 2.60 -40.68
C SER A 624 6.74 3.33 -40.91
N GLY A 625 6.84 4.61 -41.22
CA GLY A 625 5.70 5.48 -41.56
C GLY A 625 5.81 6.05 -42.96
N SER A 626 4.65 6.43 -43.53
CA SER A 626 4.57 7.03 -44.84
C SER A 626 5.37 8.34 -44.99
N GLY A 627 5.73 9.00 -43.87
CA GLY A 627 6.59 10.17 -43.81
C GLY A 627 8.09 9.87 -44.00
N GLY A 628 8.47 8.61 -44.26
CA GLY A 628 9.84 8.23 -44.54
C GLY A 628 10.74 8.07 -43.34
N TYR A 629 10.17 7.84 -42.15
CA TYR A 629 10.86 7.55 -40.89
C TYR A 629 10.62 6.11 -40.46
N GLY A 630 11.59 5.55 -39.71
CA GLY A 630 11.44 4.19 -39.20
C GLY A 630 12.59 3.76 -38.29
N PHE A 631 12.43 2.60 -37.67
CA PHE A 631 13.40 1.99 -36.78
C PHE A 631 13.10 0.50 -36.59
N ILE A 632 14.05 -0.21 -36.02
CA ILE A 632 13.87 -1.62 -35.67
C ILE A 632 13.47 -1.74 -34.25
N ALA A 633 12.40 -2.49 -33.94
CA ALA A 633 11.94 -2.74 -32.58
C ALA A 633 11.86 -4.24 -32.28
N LYS A 634 12.04 -4.63 -31.01
CA LYS A 634 11.81 -6.02 -30.58
C LYS A 634 10.32 -6.21 -30.31
N LEU A 635 9.80 -7.40 -30.58
CA LEU A 635 8.41 -7.73 -30.27
C LEU A 635 8.09 -7.56 -28.78
N GLY A 636 9.02 -7.95 -27.90
CA GLY A 636 8.87 -7.76 -26.45
C GLY A 636 8.66 -6.29 -26.04
N ASP A 637 9.27 -5.33 -26.77
CA ASP A 637 9.05 -3.90 -26.53
C ASP A 637 7.68 -3.42 -27.01
N MET A 638 7.00 -4.16 -27.87
CA MET A 638 5.65 -3.85 -28.39
C MET A 638 4.54 -4.44 -27.54
N VAL A 639 4.83 -5.47 -26.75
CA VAL A 639 3.87 -6.12 -25.84
C VAL A 639 3.48 -5.14 -24.72
N GLY A 640 2.17 -4.99 -24.46
CA GLY A 640 1.59 -4.15 -23.43
C GLY A 640 0.50 -4.88 -22.64
N ARG A 641 0.29 -4.51 -21.37
CA ARG A 641 -0.73 -5.12 -20.51
C ARG A 641 -2.06 -4.35 -20.46
N VAL A 642 -2.13 -3.20 -21.15
CA VAL A 642 -3.28 -2.30 -21.08
C VAL A 642 -4.12 -2.44 -22.35
N LYS A 643 -5.44 -2.64 -22.22
CA LYS A 643 -6.38 -2.78 -23.36
C LYS A 643 -6.43 -1.54 -24.26
N ALA A 644 -6.15 -0.36 -23.74
CA ALA A 644 -6.03 0.88 -24.50
C ALA A 644 -4.72 0.99 -25.32
N GLY A 645 -3.89 -0.05 -25.32
CA GLY A 645 -2.66 -0.15 -26.07
C GLY A 645 -1.57 0.83 -25.61
N LYS A 646 -0.41 0.73 -26.26
CA LYS A 646 0.78 1.55 -25.97
C LYS A 646 1.31 2.17 -27.25
N VAL A 647 1.75 3.43 -27.20
CA VAL A 647 2.39 4.09 -28.34
C VAL A 647 3.80 3.52 -28.50
N VAL A 648 4.07 2.90 -29.65
CA VAL A 648 5.38 2.38 -30.04
C VAL A 648 5.99 3.24 -31.13
N MET A 649 5.20 3.63 -32.13
CA MET A 649 5.65 4.49 -33.21
C MET A 649 4.93 5.85 -33.15
N THR A 650 5.68 6.94 -33.31
CA THR A 650 5.14 8.28 -33.45
C THR A 650 5.08 8.65 -34.93
N VAL A 651 3.88 8.98 -35.41
CA VAL A 651 3.64 9.48 -36.78
C VAL A 651 3.07 10.88 -36.71
N ASP A 652 3.40 11.73 -37.67
CA ASP A 652 2.89 13.10 -37.73
C ASP A 652 1.47 13.13 -38.34
N SER A 653 0.82 14.27 -38.21
CA SER A 653 -0.54 14.45 -38.75
C SER A 653 -0.55 14.27 -40.27
N GLY A 654 -1.40 13.37 -40.76
CA GLY A 654 -1.50 12.99 -42.15
C GLY A 654 -0.59 11.84 -42.59
N GLU A 655 0.32 11.38 -41.74
CA GLU A 655 1.13 10.18 -41.99
C GLU A 655 0.40 8.91 -41.51
N THR A 656 0.73 7.78 -42.07
CA THR A 656 0.22 6.47 -41.69
C THR A 656 1.35 5.48 -41.46
N VAL A 657 1.11 4.50 -40.59
CA VAL A 657 2.06 3.40 -40.35
C VAL A 657 1.98 2.42 -41.54
N LEU A 658 3.14 2.02 -42.03
CA LEU A 658 3.25 0.97 -43.05
C LEU A 658 3.30 -0.41 -42.41
N PRO A 659 2.97 -1.49 -43.18
CA PRO A 659 3.06 -2.84 -42.66
C PRO A 659 4.46 -3.17 -42.16
N PRO A 660 4.61 -3.69 -40.90
CA PRO A 660 5.91 -4.07 -40.36
C PRO A 660 6.55 -5.23 -41.11
N ILE A 661 7.88 -5.23 -41.18
CA ILE A 661 8.64 -6.30 -41.80
C ILE A 661 9.43 -7.05 -40.74
N ALA A 662 9.27 -8.38 -40.67
CA ALA A 662 10.07 -9.21 -39.78
C ALA A 662 11.55 -9.18 -40.19
N VAL A 663 12.42 -8.98 -39.22
CA VAL A 663 13.87 -8.92 -39.39
C VAL A 663 14.52 -10.03 -38.55
N TYR A 664 15.27 -10.89 -39.14
CA TYR A 664 16.01 -11.92 -38.41
C TYR A 664 17.25 -11.32 -37.74
N ALA A 665 17.63 -11.83 -36.59
CA ALA A 665 18.81 -11.36 -35.86
C ALA A 665 20.10 -11.48 -36.68
N SER A 666 20.21 -12.51 -37.52
CA SER A 666 21.30 -12.71 -38.49
C SER A 666 21.37 -11.61 -39.56
N SER A 667 20.23 -11.05 -39.93
CA SER A 667 20.16 -9.97 -40.94
C SER A 667 20.72 -8.65 -40.39
N LEU A 668 20.61 -8.40 -39.09
CA LEU A 668 21.09 -7.17 -38.43
C LEU A 668 22.63 -7.05 -38.44
N ILE A 669 23.31 -8.17 -38.45
CA ILE A 669 24.79 -8.25 -38.47
C ILE A 669 25.34 -8.57 -39.82
N ASN A 670 24.48 -8.84 -40.83
CA ASN A 670 24.90 -9.16 -42.19
C ASN A 670 25.11 -7.87 -42.98
N PRO A 671 26.32 -7.54 -43.42
CA PRO A 671 26.62 -6.34 -44.21
C PRO A 671 25.90 -6.29 -45.58
N ASP A 672 25.56 -7.45 -46.11
CA ASP A 672 24.87 -7.57 -47.40
C ASP A 672 23.35 -7.41 -47.30
N CYS A 673 22.81 -7.36 -46.08
CA CYS A 673 21.38 -7.13 -45.88
C CYS A 673 21.04 -5.67 -46.12
N LYS A 674 20.17 -5.42 -47.08
CA LYS A 674 19.74 -4.11 -47.54
C LYS A 674 18.26 -3.87 -47.27
N ILE A 675 17.91 -2.62 -46.96
CA ILE A 675 16.54 -2.14 -46.95
C ILE A 675 16.34 -1.41 -48.27
N VAL A 676 15.33 -1.80 -49.03
CA VAL A 676 14.89 -1.16 -50.25
C VAL A 676 13.62 -0.40 -50.00
N LEU A 677 13.60 0.85 -50.37
CA LEU A 677 12.49 1.79 -50.19
C LEU A 677 11.98 2.28 -51.54
N ALA A 678 10.67 2.45 -51.64
CA ALA A 678 10.04 3.06 -52.80
C ALA A 678 9.01 4.12 -52.37
N SER A 679 9.12 5.29 -52.96
CA SER A 679 8.20 6.41 -52.71
C SER A 679 7.14 6.59 -53.80
N SER A 680 6.06 7.30 -53.48
CA SER A 680 4.93 7.56 -54.42
C SER A 680 5.35 8.37 -55.67
N ASP A 681 6.47 9.09 -55.61
CA ASP A 681 7.08 9.81 -56.75
C ASP A 681 8.11 8.94 -57.50
N HIS A 682 7.98 7.60 -57.39
CA HIS A 682 8.75 6.59 -58.07
C HIS A 682 10.27 6.66 -57.83
N ARG A 683 10.69 7.02 -56.60
CA ARG A 683 12.08 6.99 -56.22
C ARG A 683 12.41 5.72 -55.47
N LEU A 684 13.54 5.13 -55.78
CA LEU A 684 14.07 3.95 -55.11
C LEU A 684 15.37 4.28 -54.38
N LEU A 685 15.52 3.74 -53.19
CA LEU A 685 16.73 3.87 -52.36
C LEU A 685 17.00 2.54 -51.65
N ALA A 686 18.24 2.05 -51.78
CA ALA A 686 18.71 0.94 -50.98
C ALA A 686 19.84 1.38 -50.06
N PHE A 687 19.85 0.88 -48.82
CA PHE A 687 20.94 1.12 -47.87
C PHE A 687 21.07 -0.06 -46.89
N SER A 688 22.19 -0.17 -46.18
CA SER A 688 22.44 -1.28 -45.27
C SER A 688 21.50 -1.21 -44.04
N ILE A 689 20.93 -2.34 -43.64
CA ILE A 689 20.09 -2.46 -42.43
C ILE A 689 20.84 -2.04 -41.17
N GLY A 690 22.18 -2.21 -41.14
CA GLY A 690 23.04 -1.81 -40.03
C GLY A 690 23.08 -0.29 -39.78
N GLU A 691 22.56 0.56 -40.70
CA GLU A 691 22.40 2.01 -40.48
C GLU A 691 21.19 2.34 -39.56
N LEU A 692 20.31 1.38 -39.26
CA LEU A 692 19.20 1.57 -38.38
C LEU A 692 19.54 1.20 -36.92
N LYS A 693 18.88 1.89 -35.99
CA LYS A 693 18.97 1.58 -34.58
C LYS A 693 17.82 0.70 -34.11
N VAL A 694 18.10 -0.19 -33.19
CA VAL A 694 17.08 -0.93 -32.44
C VAL A 694 16.59 0.00 -31.32
N MET A 695 15.31 0.31 -31.30
CA MET A 695 14.69 1.25 -30.34
C MET A 695 13.38 0.68 -29.83
N PRO A 696 13.03 0.89 -28.53
CA PRO A 696 11.79 0.37 -27.97
C PRO A 696 10.55 1.17 -28.40
N LYS A 697 10.72 2.44 -28.79
CA LYS A 697 9.66 3.35 -29.27
C LYS A 697 10.22 4.65 -29.87
N GLY A 698 9.41 5.36 -30.65
CA GLY A 698 9.72 6.69 -31.15
C GLY A 698 9.30 6.91 -32.60
N ARG A 699 9.74 8.00 -33.22
CA ARG A 699 9.56 8.25 -34.66
C ARG A 699 10.58 7.50 -35.52
N GLY A 700 11.72 7.18 -34.91
CA GLY A 700 12.83 6.54 -35.61
C GLY A 700 13.74 7.50 -36.32
N LEU A 701 14.51 6.95 -37.25
CA LEU A 701 15.48 7.69 -38.11
C LEU A 701 14.85 7.93 -39.47
N GLN A 702 15.24 9.04 -40.12
CA GLN A 702 14.82 9.29 -41.49
C GLN A 702 15.40 8.19 -42.40
N LEU A 703 14.52 7.40 -43.01
CA LEU A 703 14.89 6.33 -43.97
C LEU A 703 15.18 6.93 -45.32
N MET A 704 14.26 7.78 -45.81
CA MET A 704 14.34 8.40 -47.14
C MET A 704 13.89 9.85 -47.04
N SER A 705 14.53 10.78 -47.76
CA SER A 705 14.08 12.15 -47.93
C SER A 705 13.05 12.19 -49.05
N LEU A 706 11.81 12.52 -48.68
CA LEU A 706 10.68 12.62 -49.60
C LEU A 706 10.57 14.04 -50.20
N ALA A 707 10.03 14.15 -51.40
CA ALA A 707 9.63 15.41 -51.99
C ALA A 707 8.33 15.90 -51.37
N ASP A 708 8.03 17.21 -51.52
CA ASP A 708 6.76 17.77 -51.03
C ASP A 708 5.56 17.03 -51.67
N GLY A 709 4.68 16.52 -50.81
CA GLY A 709 3.50 15.75 -51.22
C GLY A 709 3.80 14.28 -51.57
N ALA A 710 5.05 13.81 -51.51
CA ALA A 710 5.38 12.40 -51.71
C ALA A 710 5.33 11.62 -50.40
N SER A 711 4.99 10.35 -50.47
CA SER A 711 4.96 9.42 -49.34
C SER A 711 5.81 8.18 -49.57
N LEU A 712 6.30 7.57 -48.52
CA LEU A 712 6.88 6.24 -48.58
C LEU A 712 5.76 5.22 -48.73
N GLU A 713 5.83 4.34 -49.74
CA GLU A 713 4.75 3.37 -50.02
C GLU A 713 5.16 1.93 -49.79
N HIS A 714 6.38 1.58 -50.22
CA HIS A 714 6.83 0.18 -50.12
C HIS A 714 8.22 0.08 -49.50
N ILE A 715 8.39 -0.95 -48.72
CA ILE A 715 9.66 -1.29 -48.07
C ILE A 715 9.88 -2.81 -48.23
N MET A 716 11.12 -3.18 -48.46
CA MET A 716 11.56 -4.57 -48.52
C MET A 716 12.92 -4.70 -47.80
N VAL A 717 13.13 -5.84 -47.14
CA VAL A 717 14.43 -6.24 -46.59
C VAL A 717 14.92 -7.43 -47.36
N THR A 718 16.12 -7.35 -47.94
CA THR A 718 16.65 -8.41 -48.77
C THR A 718 18.16 -8.58 -48.62
N THR A 719 18.66 -9.79 -48.84
CA THR A 719 20.07 -10.11 -48.99
C THR A 719 20.41 -10.44 -50.45
N SER A 720 19.39 -10.46 -51.34
CA SER A 720 19.57 -10.70 -52.75
C SER A 720 20.20 -9.48 -53.45
N PRO A 721 21.14 -9.67 -54.39
CA PRO A 721 21.68 -8.58 -55.19
C PRO A 721 20.67 -8.00 -56.19
N GLU A 722 19.57 -8.69 -56.45
CA GLU A 722 18.50 -8.30 -57.37
C GLU A 722 17.14 -8.38 -56.70
N PHE A 723 16.21 -7.55 -57.12
CA PHE A 723 14.82 -7.55 -56.69
C PHE A 723 13.89 -7.17 -57.85
N THR A 724 12.60 -7.47 -57.72
CA THR A 724 11.60 -7.18 -58.74
C THR A 724 10.70 -6.03 -58.32
N VAL A 725 10.52 -5.07 -59.17
CA VAL A 725 9.52 -4.00 -59.04
C VAL A 725 8.29 -4.40 -59.86
N VAL A 726 7.13 -4.40 -59.23
CA VAL A 726 5.85 -4.66 -59.91
C VAL A 726 5.08 -3.34 -59.99
N SER A 727 4.74 -2.93 -61.22
CA SER A 727 3.93 -1.74 -61.46
C SER A 727 2.64 -2.07 -62.23
N ILE A 728 1.60 -1.26 -62.04
CA ILE A 728 0.33 -1.37 -62.78
C ILE A 728 0.19 -0.20 -63.73
N GLY A 729 0.19 -0.52 -65.03
CA GLY A 729 -0.03 0.47 -66.08
C GLY A 729 -1.44 1.03 -66.10
N ARG A 730 -1.68 2.13 -66.85
CA ARG A 730 -2.97 2.86 -66.95
C ARG A 730 -4.18 1.97 -67.39
N ARG A 731 -3.92 0.81 -68.00
CA ARG A 731 -4.98 -0.13 -68.43
C ARG A 731 -5.10 -1.36 -67.52
N GLY A 732 -4.46 -1.36 -66.33
CA GLY A 732 -4.50 -2.46 -65.37
C GLY A 732 -3.54 -3.61 -65.65
N ALA A 733 -2.67 -3.50 -66.67
CA ALA A 733 -1.66 -4.49 -66.95
C ALA A 733 -0.49 -4.41 -65.94
N GLU A 734 -0.08 -5.55 -65.40
CA GLU A 734 1.07 -5.66 -64.51
C GLU A 734 2.36 -5.76 -65.35
N HIS A 735 3.35 -4.91 -64.99
CA HIS A 735 4.69 -4.94 -65.52
C HIS A 735 5.66 -5.32 -64.42
N GLN A 736 6.55 -6.24 -64.67
CA GLN A 736 7.60 -6.68 -63.74
C GLN A 736 8.95 -6.30 -64.30
N GLU A 737 9.75 -5.59 -63.53
CA GLU A 737 11.09 -5.18 -63.86
C GLU A 737 12.07 -5.67 -62.80
N LYS A 738 13.13 -6.36 -63.20
CA LYS A 738 14.21 -6.80 -62.33
C LYS A 738 15.29 -5.71 -62.27
N LEU A 739 15.62 -5.30 -61.07
CA LEU A 739 16.62 -4.29 -60.80
C LEU A 739 17.71 -4.83 -59.90
N ARG A 740 18.92 -4.29 -60.01
CA ARG A 740 20.02 -4.62 -59.11
C ARG A 740 20.10 -3.65 -58.01
N ILE A 741 20.37 -4.15 -56.79
CA ILE A 741 20.57 -3.29 -55.57
C ILE A 741 21.66 -2.26 -55.81
N ALA A 742 22.76 -2.61 -56.49
CA ALA A 742 23.88 -1.74 -56.82
C ALA A 742 23.46 -0.47 -57.58
N ASP A 743 22.39 -0.56 -58.38
CA ASP A 743 21.93 0.56 -59.21
C ASP A 743 21.20 1.65 -58.37
N ILE A 744 20.70 1.29 -57.18
CA ILE A 744 19.95 2.16 -56.27
C ILE A 744 20.60 2.32 -54.90
N ASP A 745 21.80 1.75 -54.69
CA ASP A 745 22.51 1.78 -53.42
C ASP A 745 22.92 3.21 -53.04
N GLY A 746 22.72 3.56 -51.82
CA GLY A 746 22.97 4.90 -51.30
C GLY A 746 23.07 4.94 -49.78
N LYS A 747 23.11 6.13 -49.20
CA LYS A 747 23.09 6.32 -47.76
C LYS A 747 21.66 6.60 -47.28
N ARG A 748 21.32 6.11 -46.12
CA ARG A 748 20.05 6.39 -45.45
C ARG A 748 19.74 7.90 -45.44
N GLY A 749 18.47 8.26 -45.60
CA GLY A 749 18.01 9.66 -45.56
C GLY A 749 18.27 10.47 -46.81
N LYS A 750 18.73 9.84 -47.91
CA LYS A 750 18.84 10.48 -49.23
C LYS A 750 17.53 10.37 -50.02
N LYS A 751 17.37 11.17 -51.10
CA LYS A 751 16.15 11.22 -51.91
C LYS A 751 15.96 9.99 -52.80
N GLY A 752 16.97 9.13 -52.98
CA GLY A 752 16.93 8.00 -53.89
C GLY A 752 16.97 8.38 -55.37
N LYS A 753 17.00 7.37 -56.22
CA LYS A 753 17.02 7.48 -57.68
C LYS A 753 15.61 7.39 -58.25
N VAL A 754 15.29 8.18 -59.26
CA VAL A 754 14.01 8.11 -59.99
C VAL A 754 14.03 6.90 -60.86
N LEU A 755 12.96 6.12 -60.85
CA LEU A 755 12.73 5.01 -61.75
C LEU A 755 11.64 5.43 -62.75
N GLU A 756 11.95 5.24 -64.07
CA GLU A 756 10.99 5.48 -65.12
C GLU A 756 10.04 4.28 -65.27
N ILE A 757 8.97 4.25 -64.47
CA ILE A 757 7.92 3.24 -64.57
C ILE A 757 6.66 3.81 -65.20
N SER A 758 6.03 3.03 -66.08
CA SER A 758 4.73 3.39 -66.65
C SER A 758 3.57 2.93 -65.70
N GLY A 759 3.05 3.83 -64.89
CA GLY A 759 1.94 3.49 -64.01
C GLY A 759 2.26 3.64 -62.52
N HIS A 760 1.47 3.02 -61.64
CA HIS A 760 1.69 3.07 -60.19
C HIS A 760 2.47 1.86 -59.69
N LEU A 761 3.37 2.06 -58.74
CA LEU A 761 4.07 0.97 -58.08
C LEU A 761 3.08 0.12 -57.28
N LYS A 762 3.09 -1.21 -57.47
CA LYS A 762 2.23 -2.13 -56.74
C LYS A 762 2.95 -2.83 -55.61
N SER A 763 4.17 -3.28 -55.80
CA SER A 763 4.96 -3.99 -54.79
C SER A 763 6.44 -4.09 -55.17
N LEU A 764 7.24 -4.40 -54.16
CA LEU A 764 8.64 -4.83 -54.26
C LEU A 764 8.69 -6.32 -53.87
N SER A 765 9.39 -7.16 -54.60
CA SER A 765 9.54 -8.58 -54.31
C SER A 765 10.94 -9.14 -54.65
#